data_f9829459096d1de5e05c74b02201e1a2
#
_entry.id   f9829459096d1de5e05c74b02201e1a2
#
_cell.length_a   1.000
_cell.length_b   1.000
_cell.length_c   1.000
_cell.angle_alpha   90.00
_cell.angle_beta   90.00
_cell.angle_gamma   90.00
#
_symmetry.space_group_name_H-M   'P 1'
#
loop_
_entity.id
_entity.type
_entity.pdbx_description
1 polymer ?
#
loop_
_entity_poly.entity_id
_entity_poly.type
_entity_poly.pdbx_seq_one_letter_code
_entity_poly.pdbx_strand_id
1 'polypeptide(L)'
;MKYTIEHEIPGRIRVRLYGRVPEADVDALESLMTACPCVSSVNVYPRIGSLSVTFAGGDNARAAVLSAMDAVDAKSIEKAKLACPTALSVRTHSLLMDIALLVGSHFARKWFLPAPLRAIHTIWHYRLFLKAAVNSLLHARLDVPVLDAAAIGISFVMGDFATASSTMFLLDLGETLEDYTRARSENQLIYSLLGAPENAQLVCGDEEMTVPTANLKAGDLIAVRTGMPVSVDGVVERGVAMVNQSTLTGEPLAVERTVGDDVFAGTACEDGEIFVRVKAATGETKLRSIVSLVELSQSMKADVQTKRERLADRIVPWNFLLAGVVALTTRSLVKTSAALMVDYSCALKLTGSISVLSAMSQAAKAGFAVKGSKHFEAFAQADTIVFDKTGTLTEAQPQVKCVIALDGWNRTQVLRFAACLEEHFPHPVARAVVRAAAEKNLKHRERHAAVEYIVAHGIASSIDGKRAVIGSRHFVVEDEKVVVTDEDQRKIDAEASDLSTLYLAVDGVLVGVIGIDDPLKAGVSEAIGSLRDLGFERIIMLTGDNEKTAARVAQSAGITEFRADLLPEDKHGFVEQLKAEGCKVVMVGDGVNDSPALSAATVGVAMGQGTAIAKEVADITLSEGDLHSLVQMRMLSRGLIGRMDASFAQTIAFNSALLALGIGGIITPQTSSLLHNASTIALSMHSSRAYNL
;
A
#
# COMPACT_ATOMS: atom_id res chain seq x y z
N MET A 1 -19.19 -3.16 -28.22
CA MET A 1 -19.20 -1.76 -28.73
C MET A 1 -20.06 -1.68 -29.97
N LYS A 2 -20.84 -0.58 -30.21
CA LYS A 2 -21.63 -0.45 -31.47
C LYS A 2 -20.81 0.32 -32.50
N TYR A 3 -20.63 -0.25 -33.69
CA TYR A 3 -19.81 0.34 -34.76
C TYR A 3 -20.36 -0.02 -36.14
N THR A 4 -19.90 0.71 -37.16
CA THR A 4 -20.08 0.36 -38.57
C THR A 4 -18.73 0.30 -39.28
N ILE A 5 -18.51 -0.68 -40.14
CA ILE A 5 -17.28 -0.79 -40.93
C ILE A 5 -17.34 0.27 -42.04
N GLU A 6 -16.41 1.24 -42.00
CA GLU A 6 -16.31 2.29 -43.04
C GLU A 6 -15.42 1.87 -44.22
N HIS A 7 -14.33 1.16 -43.91
CA HIS A 7 -13.38 0.75 -44.90
C HIS A 7 -12.64 -0.52 -44.48
N GLU A 8 -12.49 -1.44 -45.39
CA GLU A 8 -11.79 -2.70 -45.14
C GLU A 8 -10.87 -3.02 -46.34
N ILE A 9 -9.63 -3.36 -46.03
CA ILE A 9 -8.64 -3.91 -46.94
C ILE A 9 -7.96 -5.11 -46.30
N PRO A 10 -7.34 -6.02 -47.04
CA PRO A 10 -6.63 -7.16 -46.44
C PRO A 10 -5.63 -6.69 -45.39
N GLY A 11 -5.81 -7.20 -44.13
CA GLY A 11 -4.99 -6.88 -42.99
C GLY A 11 -5.31 -5.54 -42.27
N ARG A 12 -6.35 -4.80 -42.69
CA ARG A 12 -6.74 -3.55 -42.01
C ARG A 12 -8.24 -3.30 -42.08
N ILE A 13 -8.85 -3.04 -40.94
CA ILE A 13 -10.27 -2.65 -40.80
C ILE A 13 -10.35 -1.26 -40.17
N ARG A 14 -11.17 -0.38 -40.77
CA ARG A 14 -11.54 0.90 -40.22
C ARG A 14 -13.02 0.90 -39.88
N VAL A 15 -13.36 1.19 -38.62
CA VAL A 15 -14.74 1.25 -38.17
C VAL A 15 -15.09 2.64 -37.65
N ARG A 16 -16.36 2.99 -37.73
CA ARG A 16 -16.93 4.18 -37.12
C ARG A 16 -17.75 3.78 -35.93
N LEU A 17 -17.45 4.38 -34.80
CA LEU A 17 -18.11 4.11 -33.52
C LEU A 17 -19.38 4.96 -33.40
N TYR A 18 -20.46 4.36 -32.88
CA TYR A 18 -21.68 5.10 -32.55
C TYR A 18 -21.48 5.86 -31.24
N GLY A 19 -21.00 7.08 -31.34
CA GLY A 19 -20.72 7.99 -30.22
C GLY A 19 -19.31 8.59 -30.29
N ARG A 20 -19.10 9.68 -29.56
CA ARG A 20 -17.76 10.24 -29.39
C ARG A 20 -17.00 9.39 -28.39
N VAL A 21 -15.79 8.99 -28.72
CA VAL A 21 -14.87 8.36 -27.78
C VAL A 21 -14.26 9.49 -26.94
N PRO A 22 -14.47 9.49 -25.62
CA PRO A 22 -13.74 10.42 -24.75
C PRO A 22 -12.23 10.21 -24.92
N GLU A 23 -11.44 11.27 -24.90
CA GLU A 23 -9.97 11.16 -25.02
C GLU A 23 -9.38 10.26 -23.93
N ALA A 24 -9.99 10.25 -22.73
CA ALA A 24 -9.63 9.36 -21.63
C ALA A 24 -9.87 7.85 -21.89
N ASP A 25 -10.60 7.48 -22.95
CA ASP A 25 -10.92 6.09 -23.28
C ASP A 25 -10.04 5.55 -24.42
N VAL A 26 -9.22 6.41 -25.04
CA VAL A 26 -8.40 6.08 -26.22
C VAL A 26 -7.41 4.97 -25.89
N ASP A 27 -6.58 5.18 -24.88
CA ASP A 27 -5.52 4.23 -24.50
C ASP A 27 -6.08 2.90 -24.02
N ALA A 28 -7.21 2.94 -23.29
CA ALA A 28 -7.92 1.74 -22.85
C ALA A 28 -8.48 0.94 -24.04
N LEU A 29 -9.01 1.63 -25.06
CA LEU A 29 -9.49 1.00 -26.28
C LEU A 29 -8.34 0.42 -27.12
N GLU A 30 -7.24 1.14 -27.25
CA GLU A 30 -6.04 0.66 -27.92
C GLU A 30 -5.46 -0.56 -27.23
N SER A 31 -5.37 -0.55 -25.89
CA SER A 31 -4.92 -1.68 -25.09
C SER A 31 -5.81 -2.90 -25.23
N LEU A 32 -7.14 -2.74 -25.15
CA LEU A 32 -8.10 -3.84 -25.29
C LEU A 32 -8.03 -4.49 -26.67
N MET A 33 -7.84 -3.70 -27.70
CA MET A 33 -7.74 -4.21 -29.07
C MET A 33 -6.38 -4.85 -29.37
N THR A 34 -5.30 -4.31 -28.80
CA THR A 34 -3.94 -4.85 -28.93
C THR A 34 -3.79 -6.17 -28.18
N ALA A 35 -4.62 -6.44 -27.16
CA ALA A 35 -4.66 -7.73 -26.47
C ALA A 35 -5.07 -8.90 -27.39
N CYS A 36 -5.62 -8.65 -28.58
CA CYS A 36 -5.92 -9.70 -29.56
C CYS A 36 -4.60 -10.09 -30.28
N PRO A 37 -4.16 -11.37 -30.21
CA PRO A 37 -2.83 -11.79 -30.71
C PRO A 37 -2.59 -11.56 -32.19
N CYS A 38 -3.65 -11.37 -32.99
CA CYS A 38 -3.54 -11.12 -34.44
C CYS A 38 -3.42 -9.64 -34.80
N VAL A 39 -3.57 -8.72 -33.82
CA VAL A 39 -3.54 -7.28 -34.03
C VAL A 39 -2.09 -6.78 -33.98
N SER A 40 -1.66 -6.07 -35.02
CA SER A 40 -0.32 -5.48 -35.13
C SER A 40 -0.29 -3.99 -34.78
N SER A 41 -1.37 -3.25 -35.05
CA SER A 41 -1.48 -1.86 -34.57
C SER A 41 -2.93 -1.41 -34.49
N VAL A 42 -3.20 -0.51 -33.56
CA VAL A 42 -4.50 0.12 -33.36
C VAL A 42 -4.32 1.63 -33.32
N ASN A 43 -5.21 2.35 -34.00
CA ASN A 43 -5.24 3.81 -33.95
C ASN A 43 -6.68 4.27 -33.70
N VAL A 44 -6.89 4.96 -32.62
CA VAL A 44 -8.18 5.56 -32.27
C VAL A 44 -8.18 7.04 -32.67
N TYR A 45 -9.23 7.49 -33.29
CA TYR A 45 -9.42 8.88 -33.72
C TYR A 45 -10.63 9.47 -32.97
N PRO A 46 -10.46 9.98 -31.75
CA PRO A 46 -11.57 10.36 -30.85
C PRO A 46 -12.45 11.47 -31.44
N ARG A 47 -11.88 12.44 -32.13
CA ARG A 47 -12.62 13.59 -32.69
C ARG A 47 -13.63 13.20 -33.77
N ILE A 48 -13.36 12.15 -34.51
CA ILE A 48 -14.25 11.65 -35.59
C ILE A 48 -14.91 10.34 -35.24
N GLY A 49 -14.68 9.79 -34.03
CA GLY A 49 -15.23 8.53 -33.60
C GLY A 49 -14.86 7.34 -34.48
N SER A 50 -13.61 7.30 -34.97
CA SER A 50 -13.13 6.23 -35.83
C SER A 50 -12.02 5.43 -35.18
N LEU A 51 -12.03 4.11 -35.39
CA LEU A 51 -11.02 3.16 -34.95
C LEU A 51 -10.45 2.41 -36.14
N SER A 52 -9.13 2.37 -36.26
CA SER A 52 -8.44 1.62 -37.32
C SER A 52 -7.57 0.54 -36.70
N VAL A 53 -7.81 -0.71 -37.07
CA VAL A 53 -7.08 -1.89 -36.57
C VAL A 53 -6.36 -2.54 -37.73
N THR A 54 -5.04 -2.71 -37.60
CA THR A 54 -4.20 -3.46 -38.54
C THR A 54 -3.89 -4.82 -37.90
N PHE A 55 -4.03 -5.89 -38.64
CA PHE A 55 -3.85 -7.25 -38.17
C PHE A 55 -3.15 -8.14 -39.19
N ALA A 56 -2.44 -9.17 -38.73
CA ALA A 56 -1.77 -10.15 -39.57
C ALA A 56 -2.58 -11.46 -39.56
N GLY A 57 -2.84 -12.02 -40.77
CA GLY A 57 -3.56 -13.26 -40.95
C GLY A 57 -4.76 -13.13 -41.89
N GLY A 58 -5.36 -14.27 -42.26
CA GLY A 58 -6.52 -14.34 -43.14
C GLY A 58 -7.87 -14.15 -42.43
N ASP A 59 -8.93 -14.75 -42.98
CA ASP A 59 -10.32 -14.61 -42.48
C ASP A 59 -10.50 -14.95 -41.03
N ASN A 60 -9.71 -15.87 -40.47
CA ASN A 60 -9.76 -16.22 -39.04
C ASN A 60 -9.29 -15.06 -38.16
N ALA A 61 -8.24 -14.32 -38.54
CA ALA A 61 -7.77 -13.15 -37.82
C ALA A 61 -8.79 -12.00 -37.89
N ARG A 62 -9.42 -11.81 -39.05
CA ARG A 62 -10.53 -10.86 -39.21
C ARG A 62 -11.68 -11.16 -38.25
N ALA A 63 -12.11 -12.43 -38.16
CA ALA A 63 -13.19 -12.84 -37.28
C ALA A 63 -12.81 -12.62 -35.79
N ALA A 64 -11.55 -12.87 -35.41
CA ALA A 64 -11.05 -12.60 -34.08
C ALA A 64 -11.05 -11.11 -33.72
N VAL A 65 -10.64 -10.22 -34.63
CA VAL A 65 -10.68 -8.77 -34.45
C VAL A 65 -12.11 -8.26 -34.27
N LEU A 66 -13.05 -8.70 -35.08
CA LEU A 66 -14.45 -8.31 -34.95
C LEU A 66 -15.06 -8.83 -33.64
N SER A 67 -14.76 -10.06 -33.24
CA SER A 67 -15.16 -10.63 -31.95
C SER A 67 -14.58 -9.84 -30.76
N ALA A 68 -13.32 -9.42 -30.85
CA ALA A 68 -12.70 -8.56 -29.84
C ALA A 68 -13.39 -7.20 -29.75
N MET A 69 -13.74 -6.57 -30.90
CA MET A 69 -14.52 -5.32 -30.93
C MET A 69 -15.90 -5.48 -30.30
N ASP A 70 -16.60 -6.58 -30.57
CA ASP A 70 -17.93 -6.86 -30.00
C ASP A 70 -17.89 -7.09 -28.49
N ALA A 71 -16.80 -7.68 -27.98
CA ALA A 71 -16.58 -7.92 -26.55
C ALA A 71 -16.29 -6.65 -25.73
N VAL A 72 -15.90 -5.53 -26.39
CA VAL A 72 -15.63 -4.26 -25.70
C VAL A 72 -16.95 -3.63 -25.22
N ASP A 73 -17.12 -3.54 -23.91
CA ASP A 73 -18.21 -2.81 -23.23
C ASP A 73 -17.68 -1.69 -22.33
N ALA A 74 -18.55 -0.87 -21.78
CA ALA A 74 -18.15 0.25 -20.91
C ALA A 74 -17.39 -0.23 -19.65
N LYS A 75 -17.71 -1.44 -19.15
CA LYS A 75 -17.03 -2.02 -18.00
C LYS A 75 -15.62 -2.51 -18.35
N SER A 76 -15.42 -3.08 -19.55
CA SER A 76 -14.10 -3.50 -20.02
C SER A 76 -13.20 -2.31 -20.30
N ILE A 77 -13.75 -1.19 -20.83
CA ILE A 77 -13.00 0.07 -21.01
C ILE A 77 -12.58 0.64 -19.64
N GLU A 78 -13.49 0.69 -18.69
CA GLU A 78 -13.19 1.18 -17.33
C GLU A 78 -12.16 0.29 -16.62
N LYS A 79 -12.26 -1.02 -16.79
CA LYS A 79 -11.28 -1.99 -16.30
C LYS A 79 -9.90 -1.88 -16.98
N ALA A 80 -9.87 -1.57 -18.27
CA ALA A 80 -8.63 -1.37 -19.03
C ALA A 80 -7.95 -0.05 -18.68
N LYS A 81 -8.70 1.03 -18.40
CA LYS A 81 -8.16 2.29 -17.87
C LYS A 81 -7.35 2.09 -16.60
N LEU A 82 -7.82 1.20 -15.73
CA LEU A 82 -7.17 0.87 -14.45
C LEU A 82 -5.90 0.01 -14.62
N ALA A 83 -5.72 -0.60 -15.79
CA ALA A 83 -4.62 -1.54 -16.05
C ALA A 83 -3.42 -0.93 -16.83
N CYS A 84 -3.48 0.35 -17.22
CA CYS A 84 -2.48 0.95 -18.10
C CYS A 84 -1.61 2.01 -17.38
N PRO A 85 -0.33 1.73 -17.03
CA PRO A 85 0.57 2.70 -16.37
C PRO A 85 1.00 3.85 -17.29
N THR A 86 1.06 3.63 -18.59
CA THR A 86 1.25 4.68 -19.60
C THR A 86 0.14 5.74 -19.55
N ALA A 87 -1.07 5.34 -19.19
CA ALA A 87 -2.19 6.26 -19.00
C ALA A 87 -1.94 7.32 -17.92
N LEU A 88 -1.16 7.02 -16.90
CA LEU A 88 -0.93 7.93 -15.76
C LEU A 88 0.12 9.03 -16.08
N SER A 89 1.22 8.69 -16.76
CA SER A 89 2.20 9.70 -17.21
C SER A 89 1.65 10.53 -18.38
N VAL A 90 0.89 9.92 -19.29
CA VAL A 90 0.16 10.59 -20.37
C VAL A 90 -0.93 11.50 -19.79
N ARG A 91 -1.63 11.08 -18.72
CA ARG A 91 -2.65 11.91 -18.06
C ARG A 91 -2.06 13.17 -17.42
N THR A 92 -0.90 13.11 -16.76
CA THR A 92 -0.24 14.32 -16.23
C THR A 92 0.27 15.23 -17.35
N HIS A 93 0.73 14.68 -18.46
CA HIS A 93 1.18 15.48 -19.60
C HIS A 93 0.00 16.12 -20.34
N SER A 94 -1.11 15.40 -20.53
CA SER A 94 -2.33 15.94 -21.13
C SER A 94 -2.91 17.09 -20.29
N LEU A 95 -2.96 16.94 -18.96
CA LEU A 95 -3.43 17.99 -18.04
C LEU A 95 -2.56 19.26 -18.10
N LEU A 96 -1.24 19.13 -18.25
CA LEU A 96 -0.37 20.29 -18.47
C LEU A 96 -0.68 20.99 -19.80
N MET A 97 -0.94 20.23 -20.86
CA MET A 97 -1.37 20.78 -22.14
C MET A 97 -2.75 21.44 -22.04
N ASP A 98 -3.68 20.86 -21.29
CA ASP A 98 -5.00 21.43 -21.04
C ASP A 98 -4.90 22.75 -20.29
N ILE A 99 -4.05 22.87 -19.27
CA ILE A 99 -3.75 24.14 -18.58
C ILE A 99 -3.20 25.16 -19.58
N ALA A 100 -2.21 24.79 -20.39
CA ALA A 100 -1.61 25.69 -21.37
C ALA A 100 -2.63 26.15 -22.43
N LEU A 101 -3.49 25.25 -22.91
CA LEU A 101 -4.56 25.55 -23.87
C LEU A 101 -5.65 26.44 -23.23
N LEU A 102 -6.04 26.17 -21.99
CA LEU A 102 -7.03 26.94 -21.25
C LEU A 102 -6.55 28.38 -21.05
N VAL A 103 -5.31 28.56 -20.57
CA VAL A 103 -4.68 29.87 -20.40
C VAL A 103 -4.51 30.58 -21.75
N GLY A 104 -3.91 29.90 -22.73
CA GLY A 104 -3.67 30.46 -24.06
C GLY A 104 -4.98 30.87 -24.76
N SER A 105 -6.01 30.02 -24.70
CA SER A 105 -7.31 30.31 -25.30
C SER A 105 -8.06 31.47 -24.61
N HIS A 106 -7.93 31.59 -23.26
CA HIS A 106 -8.53 32.71 -22.54
C HIS A 106 -7.93 34.05 -22.97
N PHE A 107 -6.58 34.15 -23.01
CA PHE A 107 -5.91 35.38 -23.40
C PHE A 107 -6.07 35.66 -24.91
N ALA A 108 -6.04 34.65 -25.79
CA ALA A 108 -6.32 34.81 -27.19
C ALA A 108 -7.73 35.37 -27.43
N ARG A 109 -8.74 34.85 -26.77
CA ARG A 109 -10.11 35.39 -26.84
C ARG A 109 -10.20 36.80 -26.30
N LYS A 110 -9.50 37.13 -25.20
CA LYS A 110 -9.49 38.45 -24.60
C LYS A 110 -8.89 39.51 -25.57
N TRP A 111 -7.84 39.17 -26.30
CA TRP A 111 -7.10 40.11 -27.15
C TRP A 111 -7.60 40.17 -28.56
N PHE A 112 -8.02 39.06 -29.14
CA PHE A 112 -8.34 38.97 -30.57
C PHE A 112 -9.86 38.92 -30.89
N LEU A 113 -10.72 38.56 -29.89
CA LEU A 113 -12.15 38.43 -30.16
C LEU A 113 -12.89 39.74 -29.89
N PRO A 114 -13.75 40.25 -30.81
CA PRO A 114 -14.62 41.39 -30.58
C PRO A 114 -15.56 41.18 -29.41
N ALA A 115 -15.93 42.27 -28.67
CA ALA A 115 -16.74 42.23 -27.47
C ALA A 115 -18.07 41.48 -27.61
N PRO A 116 -18.86 41.62 -28.71
CA PRO A 116 -20.11 40.86 -28.86
C PRO A 116 -19.88 39.33 -28.93
N LEU A 117 -18.84 38.91 -29.68
CA LEU A 117 -18.52 37.49 -29.80
C LEU A 117 -17.99 36.89 -28.47
N ARG A 118 -17.26 37.70 -27.71
CA ARG A 118 -16.87 37.30 -26.33
C ARG A 118 -18.07 37.06 -25.45
N ALA A 119 -19.06 37.96 -25.48
CA ALA A 119 -20.29 37.84 -24.69
C ALA A 119 -21.06 36.56 -25.08
N ILE A 120 -21.22 36.30 -26.40
CA ILE A 120 -21.90 35.07 -26.86
C ILE A 120 -21.14 33.83 -26.38
N HIS A 121 -19.84 33.81 -26.50
CA HIS A 121 -19.01 32.69 -25.99
C HIS A 121 -19.17 32.50 -24.47
N THR A 122 -19.17 33.59 -23.72
CA THR A 122 -19.32 33.58 -22.25
C THR A 122 -20.68 33.00 -21.86
N ILE A 123 -21.77 33.40 -22.52
CA ILE A 123 -23.12 32.85 -22.29
C ILE A 123 -23.14 31.35 -22.66
N TRP A 124 -22.53 30.99 -23.79
CA TRP A 124 -22.49 29.58 -24.22
C TRP A 124 -21.70 28.69 -23.23
N HIS A 125 -20.59 29.22 -22.67
CA HIS A 125 -19.78 28.51 -21.69
C HIS A 125 -20.50 28.36 -20.34
N TYR A 126 -21.23 29.37 -19.89
CA TYR A 126 -22.02 29.35 -18.66
C TYR A 126 -23.02 28.18 -18.59
N ARG A 127 -23.52 27.71 -19.73
CA ARG A 127 -24.44 26.56 -19.76
C ARG A 127 -23.86 25.31 -19.09
N LEU A 128 -22.54 25.13 -19.05
CA LEU A 128 -21.89 24.00 -18.40
C LEU A 128 -22.07 24.08 -16.87
N PHE A 129 -21.78 25.23 -16.31
CA PHE A 129 -21.99 25.52 -14.89
C PHE A 129 -23.47 25.41 -14.52
N LEU A 130 -24.36 25.96 -15.35
CA LEU A 130 -25.81 25.87 -15.13
C LEU A 130 -26.30 24.40 -15.15
N LYS A 131 -25.81 23.60 -16.09
CA LYS A 131 -26.15 22.18 -16.17
C LYS A 131 -25.70 21.42 -14.93
N ALA A 132 -24.49 21.67 -14.44
CA ALA A 132 -23.99 21.07 -13.20
C ALA A 132 -24.84 21.47 -11.99
N ALA A 133 -25.14 22.76 -11.85
CA ALA A 133 -26.01 23.29 -10.78
C ALA A 133 -27.43 22.72 -10.80
N VAL A 134 -28.06 22.64 -11.98
CA VAL A 134 -29.39 22.05 -12.15
C VAL A 134 -29.39 20.58 -11.79
N ASN A 135 -28.36 19.84 -12.18
CA ASN A 135 -28.22 18.45 -11.81
C ASN A 135 -28.13 18.26 -10.29
N SER A 136 -27.37 19.10 -9.59
CA SER A 136 -27.29 19.09 -8.12
C SER A 136 -28.63 19.42 -7.47
N LEU A 137 -29.32 20.43 -7.96
CA LEU A 137 -30.65 20.82 -7.46
C LEU A 137 -31.70 19.74 -7.69
N LEU A 138 -31.67 19.03 -8.83
CA LEU A 138 -32.57 17.90 -9.09
C LEU A 138 -32.36 16.74 -8.09
N HIS A 139 -31.19 16.63 -7.51
CA HIS A 139 -30.89 15.68 -6.44
C HIS A 139 -31.07 16.27 -5.03
N ALA A 140 -31.73 17.44 -4.93
CA ALA A 140 -31.95 18.17 -3.67
C ALA A 140 -30.65 18.49 -2.90
N ARG A 141 -29.55 18.78 -3.62
CA ARG A 141 -28.27 19.14 -3.03
C ARG A 141 -27.95 20.61 -3.29
N LEU A 142 -27.59 21.33 -2.22
CA LEU A 142 -26.98 22.65 -2.29
C LEU A 142 -25.49 22.47 -2.09
N ASP A 143 -24.75 22.40 -3.20
CA ASP A 143 -23.33 22.12 -3.24
C ASP A 143 -22.56 23.19 -4.06
N VAL A 144 -21.25 23.00 -4.22
CA VAL A 144 -20.36 23.95 -4.88
C VAL A 144 -20.81 24.33 -6.30
N PRO A 145 -21.23 23.40 -7.19
CA PRO A 145 -21.75 23.73 -8.52
C PRO A 145 -22.90 24.74 -8.50
N VAL A 146 -23.78 24.66 -7.49
CA VAL A 146 -24.91 25.62 -7.35
C VAL A 146 -24.38 27.00 -6.93
N LEU A 147 -23.36 27.02 -6.05
CA LEU A 147 -22.72 28.23 -5.57
C LEU A 147 -21.99 28.96 -6.70
N ASP A 148 -21.22 28.24 -7.51
CA ASP A 148 -20.49 28.77 -8.67
C ASP A 148 -21.43 29.34 -9.72
N ALA A 149 -22.48 28.58 -10.08
CA ALA A 149 -23.48 29.05 -11.03
C ALA A 149 -24.21 30.28 -10.53
N ALA A 150 -24.52 30.38 -9.23
CA ALA A 150 -25.15 31.56 -8.64
C ALA A 150 -24.24 32.78 -8.67
N ALA A 151 -22.96 32.62 -8.30
CA ALA A 151 -21.95 33.69 -8.31
C ALA A 151 -21.71 34.24 -9.73
N ILE A 152 -21.56 33.36 -10.73
CA ILE A 152 -21.43 33.72 -12.14
C ILE A 152 -22.72 34.37 -12.62
N GLY A 153 -23.89 33.84 -12.26
CA GLY A 153 -25.21 34.34 -12.62
C GLY A 153 -25.43 35.80 -12.21
N ILE A 154 -24.97 36.20 -11.02
CA ILE A 154 -25.00 37.60 -10.57
C ILE A 154 -24.23 38.51 -11.53
N SER A 155 -23.08 38.09 -12.04
CA SER A 155 -22.30 38.85 -13.02
C SER A 155 -23.06 39.08 -14.33
N PHE A 156 -23.82 38.05 -14.77
CA PHE A 156 -24.73 38.23 -15.94
C PHE A 156 -25.86 39.21 -15.67
N VAL A 157 -26.46 39.13 -14.48
CA VAL A 157 -27.52 40.09 -14.10
C VAL A 157 -26.99 41.55 -14.06
N MET A 158 -25.74 41.73 -13.67
CA MET A 158 -25.07 43.04 -13.72
C MET A 158 -24.64 43.46 -15.13
N GLY A 159 -24.77 42.64 -16.14
CA GLY A 159 -24.30 42.89 -17.51
C GLY A 159 -22.77 42.83 -17.64
N ASP A 160 -22.06 42.36 -16.63
CA ASP A 160 -20.59 42.27 -16.62
C ASP A 160 -20.10 40.90 -17.13
N PHE A 161 -20.12 40.76 -18.45
CA PHE A 161 -19.62 39.56 -19.12
C PHE A 161 -18.12 39.34 -18.96
N ALA A 162 -17.35 40.43 -18.70
CA ALA A 162 -15.91 40.30 -18.50
C ALA A 162 -15.60 39.62 -17.15
N THR A 163 -16.30 40.03 -16.10
CA THR A 163 -16.25 39.39 -14.77
C THR A 163 -16.71 37.95 -14.85
N ALA A 164 -17.87 37.67 -15.48
CA ALA A 164 -18.36 36.31 -15.64
C ALA A 164 -17.33 35.41 -16.37
N SER A 165 -16.74 35.88 -17.46
CA SER A 165 -15.70 35.13 -18.20
C SER A 165 -14.45 34.88 -17.39
N SER A 166 -13.97 35.88 -16.65
CA SER A 166 -12.77 35.75 -15.81
C SER A 166 -13.00 34.79 -14.63
N THR A 167 -14.19 34.85 -14.04
CA THR A 167 -14.58 33.92 -12.96
C THR A 167 -14.63 32.49 -13.44
N MET A 168 -15.33 32.21 -14.56
CA MET A 168 -15.38 30.87 -15.13
C MET A 168 -13.98 30.35 -15.48
N PHE A 169 -13.12 31.20 -16.08
CA PHE A 169 -11.72 30.84 -16.36
C PHE A 169 -10.94 30.47 -15.09
N LEU A 170 -11.12 31.23 -14.01
CA LEU A 170 -10.41 30.92 -12.74
C LEU A 170 -10.92 29.66 -12.08
N LEU A 171 -12.21 29.34 -12.19
CA LEU A 171 -12.79 28.10 -11.69
C LEU A 171 -12.30 26.91 -12.53
N ASP A 172 -12.38 26.98 -13.85
CA ASP A 172 -11.86 25.93 -14.74
C ASP A 172 -10.36 25.69 -14.53
N LEU A 173 -9.57 26.76 -14.36
CA LEU A 173 -8.14 26.67 -14.09
C LEU A 173 -7.88 26.00 -12.73
N GLY A 174 -8.66 26.37 -11.71
CA GLY A 174 -8.60 25.78 -10.38
C GLY A 174 -8.86 24.26 -10.43
N GLU A 175 -9.95 23.85 -11.08
CA GLU A 175 -10.32 22.44 -11.23
C GLU A 175 -9.24 21.63 -12.00
N THR A 176 -8.74 22.19 -13.12
CA THR A 176 -7.69 21.51 -13.92
C THR A 176 -6.37 21.39 -13.13
N LEU A 177 -5.99 22.40 -12.35
CA LEU A 177 -4.81 22.36 -11.48
C LEU A 177 -4.98 21.38 -10.32
N GLU A 178 -6.19 21.27 -9.78
CA GLU A 178 -6.55 20.28 -8.77
C GLU A 178 -6.38 18.86 -9.31
N ASP A 179 -6.94 18.59 -10.49
CA ASP A 179 -6.82 17.30 -11.18
C ASP A 179 -5.35 16.95 -11.51
N TYR A 180 -4.57 17.94 -11.96
CA TYR A 180 -3.14 17.76 -12.20
C TYR A 180 -2.38 17.39 -10.91
N THR A 181 -2.66 18.10 -9.81
CA THR A 181 -1.97 17.85 -8.54
C THR A 181 -2.32 16.48 -7.96
N ARG A 182 -3.58 16.08 -8.10
CA ARG A 182 -4.06 14.74 -7.71
C ARG A 182 -3.39 13.65 -8.55
N ALA A 183 -3.44 13.77 -9.88
CA ALA A 183 -2.84 12.80 -10.80
C ALA A 183 -1.33 12.66 -10.58
N ARG A 184 -0.62 13.77 -10.34
CA ARG A 184 0.81 13.75 -10.01
C ARG A 184 1.10 13.02 -8.71
N SER A 185 0.27 13.21 -7.67
CA SER A 185 0.43 12.54 -6.38
C SER A 185 0.13 11.04 -6.47
N GLU A 186 -0.90 10.66 -7.24
CA GLU A 186 -1.24 9.26 -7.53
C GLU A 186 -0.09 8.56 -8.27
N ASN A 187 0.47 9.20 -9.30
CA ASN A 187 1.64 8.69 -10.03
C ASN A 187 2.84 8.49 -9.09
N GLN A 188 3.14 9.47 -8.25
CA GLN A 188 4.27 9.39 -7.32
C GLN A 188 4.10 8.22 -6.34
N LEU A 189 2.88 7.94 -5.88
CA LEU A 189 2.57 6.80 -5.03
C LEU A 189 2.82 5.48 -5.77
N ILE A 190 2.29 5.35 -7.00
CA ILE A 190 2.44 4.14 -7.81
C ILE A 190 3.92 3.84 -8.07
N TYR A 191 4.72 4.84 -8.47
CA TYR A 191 6.17 4.66 -8.66
C TYR A 191 6.88 4.27 -7.36
N SER A 192 6.47 4.82 -6.20
CA SER A 192 7.04 4.46 -4.90
C SER A 192 6.75 3.01 -4.51
N LEU A 193 5.54 2.52 -4.83
CA LEU A 193 5.12 1.14 -4.53
C LEU A 193 5.72 0.11 -5.51
N LEU A 194 5.96 0.51 -6.75
CA LEU A 194 6.55 -0.38 -7.76
C LEU A 194 8.01 -0.70 -7.47
N GLY A 195 8.75 0.21 -6.80
CA GLY A 195 10.19 0.09 -6.62
C GLY A 195 10.96 -0.06 -7.95
N ALA A 196 10.26 0.15 -9.08
CA ALA A 196 10.84 0.02 -10.41
C ALA A 196 11.67 1.26 -10.72
N PRO A 197 12.88 1.10 -11.29
CA PRO A 197 13.71 2.22 -11.70
C PRO A 197 13.05 3.00 -12.83
N GLU A 198 13.29 4.32 -12.83
CA GLU A 198 12.78 5.22 -13.88
C GLU A 198 13.36 4.90 -15.26
N ASN A 199 14.54 4.28 -15.31
CA ASN A 199 15.28 3.96 -16.52
C ASN A 199 15.64 2.48 -16.60
N ALA A 200 15.75 1.97 -17.81
CA ALA A 200 16.19 0.62 -18.14
C ALA A 200 17.28 0.64 -19.21
N GLN A 201 18.11 -0.40 -19.28
CA GLN A 201 19.12 -0.58 -20.33
C GLN A 201 18.51 -1.41 -21.46
N LEU A 202 18.05 -0.73 -22.50
CA LEU A 202 17.52 -1.36 -23.72
C LEU A 202 18.68 -1.84 -24.60
N VAL A 203 18.61 -3.09 -25.05
CA VAL A 203 19.61 -3.71 -25.95
C VAL A 203 19.09 -3.66 -27.38
N CYS A 204 19.79 -2.91 -28.23
CA CYS A 204 19.48 -2.80 -29.65
C CYS A 204 20.66 -3.36 -30.48
N GLY A 205 20.62 -4.64 -30.83
CA GLY A 205 21.76 -5.33 -31.46
C GLY A 205 22.94 -5.45 -30.51
N ASP A 206 24.08 -4.81 -30.81
CA ASP A 206 25.27 -4.80 -29.98
C ASP A 206 25.41 -3.50 -29.12
N GLU A 207 24.48 -2.59 -29.24
CA GLU A 207 24.48 -1.33 -28.48
C GLU A 207 23.44 -1.35 -27.34
N GLU A 208 23.82 -0.75 -26.22
CA GLU A 208 22.93 -0.57 -25.07
C GLU A 208 22.58 0.91 -24.91
N MET A 209 21.31 1.19 -24.73
CA MET A 209 20.79 2.54 -24.54
C MET A 209 20.01 2.64 -23.24
N THR A 210 20.31 3.66 -22.43
CA THR A 210 19.48 4.00 -21.28
C THR A 210 18.19 4.66 -21.76
N VAL A 211 17.06 4.02 -21.54
CA VAL A 211 15.74 4.54 -21.92
C VAL A 211 14.83 4.61 -20.70
N PRO A 212 13.89 5.57 -20.66
CA PRO A 212 12.85 5.56 -19.64
C PRO A 212 12.06 4.25 -19.71
N THR A 213 11.84 3.62 -18.56
CA THR A 213 11.11 2.34 -18.46
C THR A 213 9.71 2.41 -19.10
N ALA A 214 9.08 3.60 -19.07
CA ALA A 214 7.78 3.84 -19.70
C ALA A 214 7.80 3.73 -21.24
N ASN A 215 8.96 3.79 -21.88
CA ASN A 215 9.11 3.69 -23.34
C ASN A 215 9.36 2.26 -23.83
N LEU A 216 9.55 1.30 -22.92
CA LEU A 216 9.75 -0.11 -23.26
C LEU A 216 8.46 -0.73 -23.82
N LYS A 217 8.64 -1.61 -24.80
CA LYS A 217 7.56 -2.35 -25.46
C LYS A 217 7.69 -3.85 -25.21
N ALA A 218 6.58 -4.56 -25.29
CA ALA A 218 6.61 -6.02 -25.28
C ALA A 218 7.49 -6.53 -26.44
N GLY A 219 8.40 -7.43 -26.13
CA GLY A 219 9.41 -7.95 -27.05
C GLY A 219 10.74 -7.21 -27.05
N ASP A 220 10.86 -6.07 -26.36
CA ASP A 220 12.15 -5.43 -26.13
C ASP A 220 13.06 -6.30 -25.25
N LEU A 221 14.38 -6.17 -25.47
CA LEU A 221 15.39 -6.88 -24.67
C LEU A 221 16.09 -5.86 -23.77
N ILE A 222 16.10 -6.09 -22.47
CA ILE A 222 16.82 -5.25 -21.51
C ILE A 222 17.94 -6.01 -20.84
N ALA A 223 19.04 -5.33 -20.53
CA ALA A 223 20.14 -5.86 -19.75
C ALA A 223 19.98 -5.50 -18.26
N VAL A 224 20.15 -6.49 -17.36
CA VAL A 224 20.13 -6.31 -15.92
C VAL A 224 21.38 -6.93 -15.33
N ARG A 225 22.19 -6.14 -14.62
CA ARG A 225 23.49 -6.51 -14.05
C ARG A 225 23.47 -6.43 -12.54
N THR A 226 24.51 -6.98 -11.95
CA THR A 226 24.75 -6.91 -10.51
C THR A 226 24.52 -5.49 -9.96
N GLY A 227 23.70 -5.37 -8.91
CA GLY A 227 23.30 -4.12 -8.29
C GLY A 227 22.18 -3.35 -9.01
N MET A 228 21.72 -3.82 -10.18
CA MET A 228 20.62 -3.18 -10.89
C MET A 228 19.29 -3.79 -10.51
N PRO A 229 18.24 -2.97 -10.35
CA PRO A 229 16.89 -3.46 -10.22
C PRO A 229 16.31 -3.87 -11.58
N VAL A 230 15.48 -4.90 -11.59
CA VAL A 230 14.72 -5.35 -12.75
C VAL A 230 13.59 -4.32 -13.01
N SER A 231 13.59 -3.71 -14.18
CA SER A 231 12.70 -2.58 -14.49
C SER A 231 11.31 -3.01 -14.94
N VAL A 232 11.16 -4.22 -15.49
CA VAL A 232 9.92 -4.73 -16.10
C VAL A 232 9.79 -6.23 -15.88
N ASP A 233 8.55 -6.73 -15.97
CA ASP A 233 8.31 -8.16 -15.97
C ASP A 233 8.71 -8.78 -17.30
N GLY A 234 9.42 -9.91 -17.25
CA GLY A 234 9.90 -10.58 -18.45
C GLY A 234 10.41 -11.97 -18.22
N VAL A 235 10.98 -12.54 -19.28
CA VAL A 235 11.63 -13.85 -19.27
C VAL A 235 13.11 -13.68 -19.52
N VAL A 236 13.94 -14.37 -18.78
CA VAL A 236 15.38 -14.43 -19.05
C VAL A 236 15.62 -15.12 -20.38
N GLU A 237 16.20 -14.38 -21.34
CA GLU A 237 16.56 -14.89 -22.65
C GLU A 237 18.01 -15.37 -22.71
N ARG A 238 18.90 -14.68 -21.98
CA ARG A 238 20.33 -15.02 -21.88
C ARG A 238 20.85 -14.68 -20.48
N GLY A 239 21.86 -15.44 -20.03
CA GLY A 239 22.58 -15.17 -18.79
C GLY A 239 22.02 -15.95 -17.59
N VAL A 240 22.68 -15.76 -16.45
CA VAL A 240 22.31 -16.33 -15.15
C VAL A 240 22.58 -15.26 -14.09
N ALA A 241 21.64 -15.08 -13.17
CA ALA A 241 21.80 -14.15 -12.07
C ALA A 241 21.10 -14.61 -10.79
N MET A 242 21.65 -14.20 -9.66
CA MET A 242 20.97 -14.28 -8.38
C MET A 242 20.06 -13.05 -8.23
N VAL A 243 18.76 -13.27 -8.23
CA VAL A 243 17.75 -12.20 -8.17
C VAL A 243 17.08 -12.20 -6.81
N ASN A 244 17.25 -11.09 -6.10
CA ASN A 244 16.57 -10.85 -4.83
C ASN A 244 15.11 -10.47 -5.10
N GLN A 245 14.21 -11.31 -4.62
CA GLN A 245 12.76 -11.12 -4.75
C GLN A 245 12.09 -10.74 -3.43
N SER A 246 12.86 -10.33 -2.42
CA SER A 246 12.35 -10.00 -1.08
C SER A 246 11.26 -8.93 -1.10
N THR A 247 11.36 -7.96 -2.02
CA THR A 247 10.31 -6.95 -2.25
C THR A 247 8.99 -7.53 -2.77
N LEU A 248 8.99 -8.75 -3.30
CA LEU A 248 7.82 -9.43 -3.88
C LEU A 248 7.31 -10.57 -3.01
N THR A 249 8.22 -11.43 -2.58
CA THR A 249 7.90 -12.68 -1.89
C THR A 249 8.10 -12.55 -0.38
N GLY A 250 8.85 -11.54 0.08
CA GLY A 250 9.27 -11.41 1.47
C GLY A 250 10.41 -12.38 1.86
N GLU A 251 10.89 -13.21 0.93
CA GLU A 251 12.01 -14.12 1.20
C GLU A 251 13.35 -13.40 1.01
N PRO A 252 14.23 -13.38 2.01
CA PRO A 252 15.48 -12.63 1.95
C PRO A 252 16.57 -13.28 1.10
N LEU A 253 16.38 -14.53 0.66
CA LEU A 253 17.36 -15.25 -0.15
C LEU A 253 17.17 -14.94 -1.63
N ALA A 254 18.23 -14.51 -2.30
CA ALA A 254 18.25 -14.38 -3.74
C ALA A 254 18.04 -15.74 -4.40
N VAL A 255 17.22 -15.79 -5.42
CA VAL A 255 16.88 -16.99 -6.19
C VAL A 255 17.67 -16.96 -7.50
N GLU A 256 18.32 -18.08 -7.84
CA GLU A 256 18.97 -18.21 -9.14
C GLU A 256 17.92 -18.18 -10.27
N ARG A 257 18.16 -17.33 -11.26
CA ARG A 257 17.35 -17.18 -12.47
C ARG A 257 18.18 -17.50 -13.70
N THR A 258 17.68 -18.43 -14.49
CA THR A 258 18.31 -18.96 -15.71
C THR A 258 17.43 -18.72 -16.92
N VAL A 259 17.95 -19.05 -18.10
CA VAL A 259 17.19 -18.91 -19.38
C VAL A 259 15.84 -19.62 -19.31
N GLY A 260 14.78 -18.90 -19.60
CA GLY A 260 13.40 -19.38 -19.56
C GLY A 260 12.63 -19.06 -18.28
N ASP A 261 13.33 -18.57 -17.24
CA ASP A 261 12.69 -18.20 -15.97
C ASP A 261 12.04 -16.83 -16.03
N ASP A 262 10.95 -16.66 -15.30
CA ASP A 262 10.29 -15.37 -15.12
C ASP A 262 11.03 -14.50 -14.10
N VAL A 263 11.20 -13.22 -14.45
CA VAL A 263 11.69 -12.16 -13.56
C VAL A 263 10.68 -11.03 -13.50
N PHE A 264 10.62 -10.36 -12.37
CA PHE A 264 9.56 -9.40 -12.07
C PHE A 264 10.13 -8.00 -11.79
N ALA A 265 9.41 -6.98 -12.23
CA ALA A 265 9.73 -5.59 -11.94
C ALA A 265 9.82 -5.32 -10.42
N GLY A 266 10.82 -4.53 -10.00
CA GLY A 266 11.05 -4.20 -8.59
C GLY A 266 11.83 -5.27 -7.82
N THR A 267 12.31 -6.33 -8.47
CA THR A 267 13.34 -7.24 -7.92
C THR A 267 14.72 -6.69 -8.21
N ALA A 268 15.76 -7.14 -7.51
CA ALA A 268 17.15 -6.66 -7.71
C ALA A 268 18.07 -7.81 -8.09
N CYS A 269 18.95 -7.59 -9.06
CA CYS A 269 20.03 -8.50 -9.38
C CYS A 269 21.16 -8.34 -8.36
N GLU A 270 21.38 -9.33 -7.50
CA GLU A 270 22.45 -9.30 -6.49
C GLU A 270 23.80 -9.69 -7.07
N ASP A 271 23.81 -10.68 -7.97
CA ASP A 271 25.02 -11.15 -8.63
C ASP A 271 24.70 -11.74 -10.00
N GLY A 272 25.57 -11.54 -10.98
CA GLY A 272 25.42 -12.04 -12.34
C GLY A 272 24.90 -11.01 -13.33
N GLU A 273 24.57 -11.48 -14.53
CA GLU A 273 24.00 -10.70 -15.63
C GLU A 273 22.92 -11.50 -16.35
N ILE A 274 21.76 -10.89 -16.56
CA ILE A 274 20.68 -11.45 -17.34
C ILE A 274 20.17 -10.47 -18.39
N PHE A 275 19.76 -11.00 -19.54
CA PHE A 275 19.05 -10.28 -20.57
C PHE A 275 17.60 -10.72 -20.54
N VAL A 276 16.73 -9.79 -20.28
CA VAL A 276 15.31 -10.04 -20.04
C VAL A 276 14.49 -9.57 -21.23
N ARG A 277 13.74 -10.49 -21.82
CA ARG A 277 12.74 -10.16 -22.85
C ARG A 277 11.47 -9.70 -22.18
N VAL A 278 11.06 -8.49 -22.45
CA VAL A 278 9.84 -7.88 -21.89
C VAL A 278 8.61 -8.67 -22.33
N LYS A 279 7.87 -9.26 -21.40
CA LYS A 279 6.67 -10.10 -21.69
C LYS A 279 5.45 -9.25 -22.05
N ALA A 280 5.24 -8.20 -21.28
CA ALA A 280 4.20 -7.21 -21.56
C ALA A 280 4.74 -5.86 -21.12
N ALA A 281 4.34 -4.80 -21.77
CA ALA A 281 4.60 -3.47 -21.27
C ALA A 281 3.93 -3.40 -19.90
N THR A 282 4.76 -3.44 -18.84
CA THR A 282 4.43 -3.28 -17.43
C THR A 282 3.38 -4.22 -16.83
N GLY A 283 3.87 -5.14 -16.06
CA GLY A 283 3.25 -6.00 -15.05
C GLY A 283 1.75 -5.96 -14.85
N GLU A 284 0.98 -6.75 -15.61
CA GLU A 284 -0.46 -6.86 -15.39
C GLU A 284 -0.85 -7.38 -13.99
N THR A 285 0.03 -8.10 -13.31
CA THR A 285 -0.27 -8.71 -12.01
C THR A 285 0.13 -7.85 -10.82
N LYS A 286 1.36 -7.33 -10.77
CA LYS A 286 1.85 -6.54 -9.64
C LYS A 286 1.29 -5.13 -9.65
N LEU A 287 1.23 -4.50 -10.83
CA LEU A 287 0.61 -3.20 -10.97
C LEU A 287 -0.88 -3.23 -10.64
N ARG A 288 -1.62 -4.28 -11.02
CA ARG A 288 -3.03 -4.46 -10.62
C ARG A 288 -3.18 -4.55 -9.11
N SER A 289 -2.30 -5.27 -8.41
CA SER A 289 -2.33 -5.33 -6.95
C SER A 289 -2.06 -3.97 -6.31
N ILE A 290 -1.12 -3.20 -6.86
CA ILE A 290 -0.80 -1.86 -6.38
C ILE A 290 -1.94 -0.87 -6.68
N VAL A 291 -2.49 -0.88 -7.89
CA VAL A 291 -3.64 -0.04 -8.26
C VAL A 291 -4.85 -0.40 -7.40
N SER A 292 -5.12 -1.69 -7.17
CA SER A 292 -6.20 -2.12 -6.29
C SER A 292 -5.98 -1.70 -4.82
N LEU A 293 -4.73 -1.68 -4.34
CA LEU A 293 -4.39 -1.13 -3.02
C LEU A 293 -4.64 0.39 -2.94
N VAL A 294 -4.31 1.14 -3.99
CA VAL A 294 -4.57 2.58 -4.07
C VAL A 294 -6.08 2.86 -4.10
N GLU A 295 -6.84 2.11 -4.90
CA GLU A 295 -8.30 2.22 -4.96
C GLU A 295 -8.97 1.80 -3.65
N LEU A 296 -8.53 0.69 -3.06
CA LEU A 296 -9.00 0.23 -1.76
C LEU A 296 -8.71 1.29 -0.68
N SER A 297 -7.53 1.91 -0.73
CA SER A 297 -7.16 3.00 0.16
C SER A 297 -8.04 4.23 0.00
N GLN A 298 -8.39 4.60 -1.23
CA GLN A 298 -9.30 5.71 -1.50
C GLN A 298 -10.74 5.39 -1.06
N SER A 299 -11.16 4.14 -1.18
CA SER A 299 -12.48 3.69 -0.71
C SER A 299 -12.58 3.62 0.82
N MET A 300 -11.47 3.30 1.52
CA MET A 300 -11.36 3.22 2.98
C MET A 300 -10.84 4.54 3.56
N LYS A 301 -11.61 5.63 3.38
CA LYS A 301 -11.25 6.95 3.92
C LYS A 301 -11.24 6.96 5.45
N ALA A 302 -10.30 7.73 6.00
CA ALA A 302 -10.25 8.03 7.42
C ALA A 302 -11.53 8.74 7.91
N ASP A 303 -11.96 8.43 9.12
CA ASP A 303 -13.16 9.07 9.72
C ASP A 303 -12.98 10.58 9.87
N VAL A 304 -11.79 11.02 10.24
CA VAL A 304 -11.45 12.46 10.33
C VAL A 304 -11.58 13.14 8.97
N GLN A 305 -11.07 12.53 7.90
CA GLN A 305 -11.22 13.06 6.55
C GLN A 305 -12.70 13.16 6.16
N THR A 306 -13.47 12.10 6.37
CA THR A 306 -14.89 12.05 6.04
C THR A 306 -15.72 13.06 6.85
N LYS A 307 -15.42 13.22 8.15
CA LYS A 307 -16.07 14.22 9.01
C LYS A 307 -15.81 15.63 8.54
N ARG A 308 -14.56 15.96 8.14
CA ARG A 308 -14.17 17.28 7.63
C ARG A 308 -14.79 17.58 6.28
N GLU A 309 -14.79 16.62 5.36
CA GLU A 309 -15.49 16.74 4.07
C GLU A 309 -16.99 17.03 4.26
N ARG A 310 -17.65 16.29 5.16
CA ARG A 310 -19.07 16.52 5.50
C ARG A 310 -19.30 17.88 6.16
N LEU A 311 -18.38 18.34 6.99
CA LEU A 311 -18.47 19.68 7.60
C LEU A 311 -18.35 20.75 6.53
N ALA A 312 -17.40 20.62 5.60
CA ALA A 312 -17.25 21.55 4.49
C ALA A 312 -18.51 21.65 3.62
N ASP A 313 -19.09 20.49 3.27
CA ASP A 313 -20.33 20.46 2.49
C ASP A 313 -21.51 21.10 3.25
N ARG A 314 -21.57 20.97 4.58
CA ARG A 314 -22.59 21.63 5.42
C ARG A 314 -22.46 23.15 5.51
N ILE A 315 -21.30 23.72 5.19
CA ILE A 315 -21.06 25.17 5.19
C ILE A 315 -21.74 25.84 3.97
N VAL A 316 -21.87 25.14 2.84
CA VAL A 316 -22.40 25.69 1.59
C VAL A 316 -23.79 26.33 1.75
N PRO A 317 -24.80 25.71 2.39
CA PRO A 317 -26.10 26.36 2.64
C PRO A 317 -25.97 27.65 3.47
N TRP A 318 -25.04 27.73 4.40
CA TRP A 318 -24.76 28.91 5.20
C TRP A 318 -24.17 30.04 4.37
N ASN A 319 -23.35 29.73 3.34
CA ASN A 319 -22.86 30.73 2.39
C ASN A 319 -24.02 31.36 1.60
N PHE A 320 -25.03 30.59 1.19
CA PHE A 320 -26.24 31.13 0.56
C PHE A 320 -27.03 32.01 1.51
N LEU A 321 -27.22 31.59 2.77
CA LEU A 321 -27.89 32.40 3.77
C LEU A 321 -27.16 33.73 4.00
N LEU A 322 -25.83 33.67 4.15
CA LEU A 322 -24.98 34.86 4.32
C LEU A 322 -25.07 35.77 3.09
N ALA A 323 -25.01 35.25 1.88
CA ALA A 323 -25.17 36.02 0.65
C ALA A 323 -26.54 36.69 0.58
N GLY A 324 -27.60 36.03 1.02
CA GLY A 324 -28.95 36.60 1.15
C GLY A 324 -28.98 37.75 2.15
N VAL A 325 -28.38 37.59 3.33
CA VAL A 325 -28.26 38.67 4.33
C VAL A 325 -27.46 39.85 3.77
N VAL A 326 -26.32 39.60 3.11
CA VAL A 326 -25.49 40.63 2.47
C VAL A 326 -26.28 41.35 1.37
N ALA A 327 -27.06 40.66 0.56
CA ALA A 327 -27.90 41.26 -0.47
C ALA A 327 -28.95 42.19 0.14
N LEU A 328 -29.64 41.76 1.19
CA LEU A 328 -30.68 42.53 1.85
C LEU A 328 -30.13 43.76 2.58
N THR A 329 -29.01 43.61 3.26
CA THR A 329 -28.42 44.70 4.08
C THR A 329 -27.64 45.71 3.27
N THR A 330 -26.83 45.25 2.30
CA THR A 330 -25.94 46.13 1.51
C THR A 330 -26.56 46.57 0.19
N ARG A 331 -27.58 45.87 -0.31
CA ARG A 331 -28.20 46.05 -1.64
C ARG A 331 -27.16 46.09 -2.77
N SER A 332 -26.00 45.44 -2.57
CA SER A 332 -24.87 45.41 -3.51
C SER A 332 -24.70 44.00 -4.08
N LEU A 333 -24.99 43.83 -5.37
CA LEU A 333 -24.80 42.57 -6.06
C LEU A 333 -23.31 42.14 -6.08
N VAL A 334 -22.38 43.12 -6.11
CA VAL A 334 -20.93 42.83 -6.06
C VAL A 334 -20.53 42.20 -4.73
N LYS A 335 -21.03 42.74 -3.60
CA LYS A 335 -20.75 42.14 -2.28
C LYS A 335 -21.45 40.80 -2.10
N THR A 336 -22.64 40.66 -2.67
CA THR A 336 -23.35 39.36 -2.69
C THR A 336 -22.59 38.32 -3.49
N SER A 337 -22.09 38.67 -4.67
CA SER A 337 -21.24 37.79 -5.46
C SER A 337 -19.97 37.40 -4.72
N ALA A 338 -19.29 38.36 -4.03
CA ALA A 338 -18.11 38.09 -3.23
C ALA A 338 -18.39 37.09 -2.09
N ALA A 339 -19.60 37.10 -1.51
CA ALA A 339 -20.01 36.17 -0.47
C ALA A 339 -20.21 34.73 -1.00
N LEU A 340 -20.50 34.55 -2.29
CA LEU A 340 -20.68 33.25 -2.96
C LEU A 340 -19.39 32.72 -3.58
N MET A 341 -18.35 33.56 -3.76
CA MET A 341 -17.10 33.18 -4.44
C MET A 341 -16.13 32.33 -3.59
N VAL A 342 -16.34 32.27 -2.27
CA VAL A 342 -15.42 31.57 -1.37
C VAL A 342 -16.05 30.24 -0.99
N ASP A 343 -15.44 29.15 -1.47
CA ASP A 343 -15.76 27.79 -1.10
C ASP A 343 -14.72 27.22 -0.10
N TYR A 344 -15.21 26.40 0.81
CA TYR A 344 -14.34 25.69 1.78
C TYR A 344 -14.11 24.24 1.38
N SER A 345 -14.98 23.68 0.53
CA SER A 345 -15.03 22.23 0.26
C SER A 345 -13.87 21.77 -0.62
N CYS A 346 -13.57 22.52 -1.69
CA CYS A 346 -12.54 22.14 -2.66
C CYS A 346 -11.16 22.01 -2.01
N ALA A 347 -10.72 23.05 -1.29
CA ALA A 347 -9.42 23.04 -0.63
C ALA A 347 -9.28 21.89 0.40
N LEU A 348 -10.34 21.62 1.17
CA LEU A 348 -10.31 20.59 2.21
C LEU A 348 -10.30 19.17 1.64
N LYS A 349 -11.07 18.91 0.59
CA LYS A 349 -11.11 17.60 -0.09
C LYS A 349 -9.76 17.30 -0.75
N LEU A 350 -9.19 18.29 -1.43
CA LEU A 350 -7.93 18.14 -2.14
C LEU A 350 -6.74 17.95 -1.19
N THR A 351 -6.57 18.85 -0.22
CA THR A 351 -5.44 18.79 0.72
C THR A 351 -5.45 17.52 1.57
N GLY A 352 -6.65 17.04 1.96
CA GLY A 352 -6.81 15.78 2.67
C GLY A 352 -6.35 14.58 1.85
N SER A 353 -6.84 14.47 0.62
CA SER A 353 -6.47 13.37 -0.30
C SER A 353 -4.97 13.37 -0.62
N ILE A 354 -4.39 14.54 -0.91
CA ILE A 354 -2.94 14.67 -1.21
C ILE A 354 -2.09 14.32 0.01
N SER A 355 -2.50 14.74 1.22
CA SER A 355 -1.78 14.39 2.46
C SER A 355 -1.73 12.87 2.67
N VAL A 356 -2.84 12.16 2.41
CA VAL A 356 -2.90 10.71 2.49
C VAL A 356 -2.00 10.06 1.44
N LEU A 357 -2.08 10.49 0.17
CA LEU A 357 -1.23 9.95 -0.90
C LEU A 357 0.26 10.16 -0.61
N SER A 358 0.63 11.32 -0.08
CA SER A 358 2.00 11.61 0.37
C SER A 358 2.44 10.69 1.52
N ALA A 359 1.57 10.45 2.51
CA ALA A 359 1.86 9.53 3.61
C ALA A 359 2.00 8.09 3.13
N MET A 360 1.14 7.63 2.22
CA MET A 360 1.23 6.30 1.63
C MET A 360 2.51 6.11 0.80
N SER A 361 2.88 7.13 0.00
CA SER A 361 4.13 7.12 -0.76
C SER A 361 5.34 7.02 0.16
N GLN A 362 5.34 7.74 1.28
CA GLN A 362 6.43 7.70 2.23
C GLN A 362 6.44 6.39 3.03
N ALA A 363 5.28 5.87 3.42
CA ALA A 363 5.13 4.56 4.03
C ALA A 363 5.74 3.47 3.13
N ALA A 364 5.39 3.47 1.84
CA ALA A 364 5.93 2.53 0.87
C ALA A 364 7.47 2.60 0.75
N LYS A 365 8.04 3.81 0.73
CA LYS A 365 9.51 4.01 0.72
C LYS A 365 10.18 3.51 1.99
N ALA A 366 9.50 3.58 3.12
CA ALA A 366 9.96 3.08 4.40
C ALA A 366 9.62 1.59 4.64
N GLY A 367 9.16 0.88 3.60
CA GLY A 367 8.88 -0.55 3.66
C GLY A 367 7.53 -0.91 4.29
N PHE A 368 6.55 0.00 4.33
CA PHE A 368 5.20 -0.33 4.82
C PHE A 368 4.19 -0.39 3.69
N ALA A 369 3.32 -1.39 3.69
CA ALA A 369 2.09 -1.39 2.91
C ALA A 369 0.90 -1.17 3.84
N VAL A 370 0.13 -0.10 3.61
CA VAL A 370 -1.04 0.27 4.42
C VAL A 370 -2.30 0.17 3.55
N LYS A 371 -3.27 -0.61 3.96
CA LYS A 371 -4.48 -0.91 3.17
C LYS A 371 -5.51 0.22 3.10
N GLY A 372 -5.30 1.34 3.80
CA GLY A 372 -6.20 2.48 3.71
C GLY A 372 -5.89 3.60 4.71
N SER A 373 -6.36 4.81 4.40
CA SER A 373 -6.11 5.98 5.26
C SER A 373 -6.72 5.86 6.66
N LYS A 374 -7.78 5.07 6.83
CA LYS A 374 -8.38 4.79 8.14
C LYS A 374 -7.39 4.11 9.09
N HIS A 375 -6.46 3.30 8.56
CA HIS A 375 -5.49 2.58 9.38
C HIS A 375 -4.37 3.50 9.90
N PHE A 376 -3.99 4.55 9.15
CA PHE A 376 -3.12 5.61 9.67
C PHE A 376 -3.79 6.34 10.83
N GLU A 377 -5.08 6.69 10.70
CA GLU A 377 -5.82 7.35 11.77
C GLU A 377 -5.93 6.46 13.01
N ALA A 378 -6.33 5.21 12.83
CA ALA A 378 -6.46 4.25 13.91
C ALA A 378 -5.10 4.01 14.61
N PHE A 379 -4.01 3.87 13.85
CA PHE A 379 -2.67 3.72 14.39
C PHE A 379 -2.18 4.98 15.12
N ALA A 380 -2.51 6.19 14.61
CA ALA A 380 -2.19 7.46 15.28
C ALA A 380 -2.92 7.64 16.60
N GLN A 381 -4.11 7.08 16.75
CA GLN A 381 -4.97 7.20 17.94
C GLN A 381 -4.84 6.02 18.91
N ALA A 382 -4.11 4.98 18.53
CA ALA A 382 -3.95 3.79 19.36
C ALA A 382 -3.23 4.14 20.69
N ASP A 383 -3.72 3.58 21.77
CA ASP A 383 -3.19 3.71 23.14
C ASP A 383 -2.49 2.43 23.62
N THR A 384 -2.85 1.30 23.04
CA THR A 384 -2.38 -0.03 23.44
C THR A 384 -1.73 -0.74 22.24
N ILE A 385 -0.54 -1.31 22.44
CA ILE A 385 0.11 -2.16 21.45
C ILE A 385 0.40 -3.54 22.07
N VAL A 386 0.04 -4.56 21.33
CA VAL A 386 0.17 -5.97 21.72
C VAL A 386 1.11 -6.65 20.73
N PHE A 387 2.15 -7.27 21.24
CA PHE A 387 3.12 -8.01 20.46
C PHE A 387 2.97 -9.51 20.67
N ASP A 388 2.97 -10.28 19.58
CA ASP A 388 3.38 -11.68 19.71
C ASP A 388 4.88 -11.76 20.02
N LYS A 389 5.31 -12.83 20.69
CA LYS A 389 6.72 -13.03 21.02
C LYS A 389 7.51 -13.53 19.79
N THR A 390 7.11 -14.70 19.28
CA THR A 390 7.91 -15.48 18.33
C THR A 390 7.88 -14.87 16.94
N GLY A 391 9.06 -14.63 16.32
CA GLY A 391 9.14 -14.01 14.98
C GLY A 391 8.82 -12.51 14.96
N THR A 392 8.20 -11.97 16.01
CA THR A 392 7.89 -10.56 16.16
C THR A 392 8.93 -9.84 17.01
N LEU A 393 9.05 -10.18 18.29
CA LEU A 393 10.07 -9.65 19.20
C LEU A 393 11.39 -10.43 19.10
N THR A 394 11.31 -11.72 18.71
CA THR A 394 12.46 -12.62 18.60
C THR A 394 12.81 -12.91 17.15
N GLU A 395 14.00 -13.45 16.92
CA GLU A 395 14.52 -13.79 15.58
C GLU A 395 13.80 -14.99 14.92
N ALA A 396 12.97 -15.74 15.68
CA ALA A 396 12.42 -17.05 15.28
C ALA A 396 13.53 -18.05 14.87
N GLN A 397 14.71 -17.88 15.44
CA GLN A 397 15.88 -18.73 15.22
C GLN A 397 16.37 -19.30 16.58
N PRO A 398 15.66 -20.28 17.13
CA PRO A 398 16.03 -20.87 18.41
C PRO A 398 17.47 -21.37 18.37
N GLN A 399 18.13 -21.27 19.53
CA GLN A 399 19.53 -21.65 19.73
C GLN A 399 19.63 -22.49 20.99
N VAL A 400 20.54 -23.50 20.98
CA VAL A 400 20.85 -24.27 22.17
C VAL A 400 21.70 -23.44 23.11
N LYS A 401 21.13 -23.08 24.25
CA LYS A 401 21.80 -22.27 25.29
C LYS A 401 22.60 -23.13 26.27
N CYS A 402 22.00 -24.20 26.74
CA CYS A 402 22.63 -25.14 27.64
C CYS A 402 22.24 -26.59 27.32
N VAL A 403 23.07 -27.53 27.74
CA VAL A 403 22.81 -28.97 27.68
C VAL A 403 23.08 -29.55 29.06
N ILE A 404 22.07 -30.09 29.73
CA ILE A 404 22.12 -30.69 31.03
C ILE A 404 22.20 -32.20 30.82
N ALA A 405 23.26 -32.79 31.32
CA ALA A 405 23.47 -34.24 31.26
C ALA A 405 23.10 -34.90 32.59
N LEU A 406 22.35 -35.96 32.51
CA LEU A 406 21.79 -36.70 33.61
C LEU A 406 22.17 -38.21 33.49
N ASP A 407 21.93 -38.97 34.51
CA ASP A 407 22.11 -40.45 34.54
C ASP A 407 23.49 -40.92 34.03
N GLY A 408 24.58 -40.23 34.43
CA GLY A 408 25.95 -40.58 34.05
C GLY A 408 26.33 -40.24 32.57
N TRP A 409 25.45 -39.61 31.81
CA TRP A 409 25.75 -39.11 30.48
C TRP A 409 26.60 -37.83 30.54
N ASN A 410 27.29 -37.51 29.43
CA ASN A 410 27.95 -36.22 29.30
C ASN A 410 27.22 -35.30 28.32
N ARG A 411 27.43 -34.00 28.41
CA ARG A 411 26.76 -32.97 27.56
C ARG A 411 26.92 -33.23 26.05
N THR A 412 28.09 -33.74 25.65
CA THR A 412 28.41 -34.05 24.24
C THR A 412 27.60 -35.26 23.74
N GLN A 413 27.43 -36.27 24.59
CA GLN A 413 26.62 -37.45 24.27
C GLN A 413 25.14 -37.08 24.13
N VAL A 414 24.59 -36.30 25.07
CA VAL A 414 23.19 -35.81 25.05
C VAL A 414 22.93 -35.03 23.76
N LEU A 415 23.76 -34.03 23.47
CA LEU A 415 23.59 -33.18 22.28
C LEU A 415 23.71 -33.98 20.98
N ARG A 416 24.69 -34.89 20.89
CA ARG A 416 24.89 -35.76 19.73
C ARG A 416 23.69 -36.69 19.50
N PHE A 417 23.14 -37.24 20.56
CA PHE A 417 22.00 -38.14 20.52
C PHE A 417 20.71 -37.43 20.15
N ALA A 418 20.50 -36.27 20.72
CA ALA A 418 19.37 -35.40 20.38
C ALA A 418 19.43 -34.97 18.91
N ALA A 419 20.63 -34.57 18.41
CA ALA A 419 20.79 -34.19 17.01
C ALA A 419 20.51 -35.35 16.04
N CYS A 420 20.87 -36.59 16.41
CA CYS A 420 20.56 -37.79 15.62
C CYS A 420 19.06 -38.02 15.50
N LEU A 421 18.28 -37.80 16.53
CA LEU A 421 16.81 -37.94 16.52
C LEU A 421 16.12 -36.81 15.74
N GLU A 422 16.65 -35.59 15.85
CA GLU A 422 16.04 -34.37 15.30
C GLU A 422 16.45 -34.08 13.84
N GLU A 423 17.48 -34.78 13.28
CA GLU A 423 18.09 -34.46 11.97
C GLU A 423 17.08 -34.43 10.82
N HIS A 424 16.07 -35.29 10.86
CA HIS A 424 15.08 -35.44 9.77
C HIS A 424 13.85 -34.50 9.95
N PHE A 425 13.85 -33.67 11.00
CA PHE A 425 12.69 -32.82 11.29
C PHE A 425 12.86 -31.38 10.82
N PRO A 426 11.94 -30.85 10.03
CA PRO A 426 12.00 -29.46 9.55
C PRO A 426 11.57 -28.42 10.60
N HIS A 427 11.49 -28.78 11.89
CA HIS A 427 11.07 -27.87 12.95
C HIS A 427 12.22 -26.93 13.37
N PRO A 428 11.97 -25.64 13.71
CA PRO A 428 13.01 -24.70 14.11
C PRO A 428 13.87 -25.17 15.29
N VAL A 429 13.28 -25.80 16.30
CA VAL A 429 13.99 -26.34 17.48
C VAL A 429 14.88 -27.50 17.09
N ALA A 430 14.41 -28.40 16.24
CA ALA A 430 15.21 -29.51 15.70
C ALA A 430 16.46 -28.99 14.98
N ARG A 431 16.28 -28.01 14.09
CA ARG A 431 17.40 -27.35 13.40
C ARG A 431 18.41 -26.71 14.35
N ALA A 432 17.93 -26.14 15.46
CA ALA A 432 18.82 -25.56 16.48
C ALA A 432 19.71 -26.61 17.15
N VAL A 433 19.13 -27.77 17.49
CA VAL A 433 19.88 -28.89 18.10
C VAL A 433 20.91 -29.45 17.12
N VAL A 434 20.52 -29.67 15.86
CA VAL A 434 21.41 -30.18 14.82
C VAL A 434 22.54 -29.17 14.54
N ARG A 435 22.24 -27.88 14.45
CA ARG A 435 23.24 -26.83 14.28
C ARG A 435 24.25 -26.79 15.43
N ALA A 436 23.76 -26.82 16.67
CA ALA A 436 24.63 -26.81 17.85
C ALA A 436 25.55 -28.05 17.91
N ALA A 437 25.09 -29.21 17.43
CA ALA A 437 25.92 -30.40 17.30
C ALA A 437 26.98 -30.24 16.20
N ALA A 438 26.61 -29.68 15.04
CA ALA A 438 27.52 -29.41 13.92
C ALA A 438 28.62 -28.41 14.29
N GLU A 439 28.29 -27.31 14.98
CA GLU A 439 29.26 -26.32 15.48
C GLU A 439 30.32 -26.92 16.41
N LYS A 440 29.95 -27.95 17.17
CA LYS A 440 30.88 -28.70 18.03
C LYS A 440 31.55 -29.86 17.28
N ASN A 441 31.40 -29.99 15.95
CA ASN A 441 31.92 -31.07 15.11
C ASN A 441 31.53 -32.48 15.61
N LEU A 442 30.32 -32.61 16.17
CA LEU A 442 29.80 -33.88 16.69
C LEU A 442 29.22 -34.71 15.54
N LYS A 443 30.09 -35.44 14.84
CA LYS A 443 29.65 -36.41 13.81
C LYS A 443 28.92 -37.58 14.48
N HIS A 444 27.77 -37.95 13.93
CA HIS A 444 27.04 -39.15 14.31
C HIS A 444 26.84 -40.04 13.06
N ARG A 445 26.74 -41.34 13.27
CA ARG A 445 26.25 -42.26 12.25
C ARG A 445 24.76 -42.46 12.54
N GLU A 446 23.94 -42.53 11.49
CA GLU A 446 22.55 -42.92 11.64
C GLU A 446 22.47 -44.28 12.35
N ARG A 447 21.89 -44.32 13.55
CA ARG A 447 21.73 -45.53 14.36
C ARG A 447 20.29 -45.76 14.78
N HIS A 448 19.39 -44.83 14.39
CA HIS A 448 17.99 -44.91 14.72
C HIS A 448 17.20 -45.75 13.71
N ALA A 449 16.17 -46.46 14.18
CA ALA A 449 15.13 -47.05 13.36
C ALA A 449 14.20 -45.97 12.77
N ALA A 450 13.12 -46.39 12.12
CA ALA A 450 12.09 -45.46 11.66
C ALA A 450 11.68 -44.50 12.81
N VAL A 451 11.65 -43.21 12.52
CA VAL A 451 11.30 -42.14 13.48
C VAL A 451 9.79 -41.95 13.45
N GLU A 452 9.14 -42.08 14.59
CA GLU A 452 7.73 -41.81 14.76
C GLU A 452 7.54 -40.39 15.29
N TYR A 453 6.86 -39.55 14.51
CA TYR A 453 6.52 -38.20 14.89
C TYR A 453 5.17 -38.15 15.62
N ILE A 454 5.17 -37.63 16.83
CA ILE A 454 3.96 -37.41 17.61
C ILE A 454 3.64 -35.92 17.56
N VAL A 455 2.61 -35.58 16.75
CA VAL A 455 2.23 -34.19 16.44
C VAL A 455 2.08 -33.37 17.73
N ALA A 456 2.74 -32.21 17.78
CA ALA A 456 2.76 -31.26 18.89
C ALA A 456 3.43 -31.73 20.20
N HIS A 457 3.97 -32.92 20.27
CA HIS A 457 4.53 -33.50 21.50
C HIS A 457 6.03 -33.77 21.42
N GLY A 458 6.49 -34.46 20.38
CA GLY A 458 7.90 -34.82 20.22
C GLY A 458 8.15 -35.96 19.26
N ILE A 459 9.27 -36.60 19.43
CA ILE A 459 9.78 -37.66 18.56
C ILE A 459 10.04 -38.91 19.39
N ALA A 460 9.58 -40.04 18.89
CA ALA A 460 9.93 -41.35 19.39
C ALA A 460 10.68 -42.17 18.31
N SER A 461 11.73 -42.89 18.71
CA SER A 461 12.47 -43.78 17.84
C SER A 461 13.10 -44.92 18.66
N SER A 462 13.79 -45.83 17.99
CA SER A 462 14.61 -46.83 18.64
C SER A 462 16.07 -46.68 18.18
N ILE A 463 16.98 -46.57 19.14
CA ILE A 463 18.42 -46.46 18.88
C ILE A 463 19.11 -47.65 19.54
N ASP A 464 19.85 -48.42 18.76
CA ASP A 464 20.52 -49.65 19.20
C ASP A 464 19.55 -50.64 19.92
N GLY A 465 18.27 -50.68 19.49
CA GLY A 465 17.22 -51.51 20.08
C GLY A 465 16.57 -50.97 21.38
N LYS A 466 16.95 -49.80 21.85
CA LYS A 466 16.39 -49.09 23.00
C LYS A 466 15.44 -47.98 22.56
N ARG A 467 14.27 -47.88 23.20
CA ARG A 467 13.33 -46.78 22.94
C ARG A 467 13.96 -45.44 23.33
N ALA A 468 13.99 -44.53 22.43
CA ALA A 468 14.47 -43.17 22.65
C ALA A 468 13.39 -42.15 22.31
N VAL A 469 13.12 -41.19 23.21
CA VAL A 469 12.13 -40.14 23.04
C VAL A 469 12.73 -38.81 23.31
N ILE A 470 12.37 -37.81 22.48
CA ILE A 470 12.77 -36.44 22.66
C ILE A 470 11.57 -35.53 22.43
N GLY A 471 11.34 -34.57 23.31
CA GLY A 471 10.20 -33.69 23.18
C GLY A 471 9.96 -32.79 24.40
N SER A 472 8.73 -32.26 24.48
CA SER A 472 8.30 -31.41 25.61
C SER A 472 8.33 -32.18 26.92
N ARG A 473 8.33 -31.43 28.06
CA ARG A 473 8.19 -32.05 29.41
C ARG A 473 6.94 -32.91 29.50
N HIS A 474 5.80 -32.39 29.02
CA HIS A 474 4.53 -33.12 28.97
C HIS A 474 4.68 -34.48 28.32
N PHE A 475 5.22 -34.46 27.07
CA PHE A 475 5.38 -35.70 26.28
C PHE A 475 6.27 -36.72 27.02
N VAL A 476 7.46 -36.31 27.50
CA VAL A 476 8.43 -37.26 28.07
C VAL A 476 8.02 -37.71 29.48
N VAL A 477 7.50 -36.80 30.28
CA VAL A 477 7.18 -37.11 31.70
C VAL A 477 5.76 -37.61 31.89
N GLU A 478 4.77 -37.06 31.20
CA GLU A 478 3.36 -37.38 31.44
C GLU A 478 2.84 -38.47 30.49
N ASP A 479 3.19 -38.42 29.18
CA ASP A 479 2.74 -39.45 28.23
C ASP A 479 3.63 -40.68 28.27
N GLU A 480 4.96 -40.52 28.16
CA GLU A 480 5.93 -41.63 28.18
C GLU A 480 6.30 -42.06 29.62
N LYS A 481 5.78 -41.40 30.66
CA LYS A 481 5.92 -41.71 32.08
C LYS A 481 7.35 -41.84 32.58
N VAL A 482 8.26 -41.11 32.00
CA VAL A 482 9.66 -41.05 32.44
C VAL A 482 9.73 -40.34 33.79
N VAL A 483 10.39 -40.94 34.73
CA VAL A 483 10.52 -40.43 36.09
C VAL A 483 11.65 -39.39 36.16
N VAL A 484 11.33 -38.20 36.64
CA VAL A 484 12.31 -37.13 36.97
C VAL A 484 12.55 -37.14 38.46
N THR A 485 13.78 -37.36 38.86
CA THR A 485 14.12 -37.33 40.32
C THR A 485 14.20 -35.89 40.81
N ASP A 486 14.04 -35.71 42.17
CA ASP A 486 14.16 -34.37 42.78
C ASP A 486 15.58 -33.75 42.58
N GLU A 487 16.60 -34.61 42.40
CA GLU A 487 17.95 -34.15 42.10
C GLU A 487 18.06 -33.64 40.68
N ASP A 488 17.48 -34.36 39.70
CA ASP A 488 17.45 -33.96 38.31
C ASP A 488 16.63 -32.67 38.12
N GLN A 489 15.47 -32.58 38.79
CA GLN A 489 14.65 -31.37 38.74
C GLN A 489 15.42 -30.15 39.28
N ARG A 490 16.16 -30.31 40.40
CA ARG A 490 16.99 -29.22 40.91
C ARG A 490 18.11 -28.78 39.94
N LYS A 491 18.72 -29.73 39.22
CA LYS A 491 19.72 -29.41 38.19
C LYS A 491 19.08 -28.68 36.99
N ILE A 492 17.90 -29.12 36.57
CA ILE A 492 17.14 -28.49 35.49
C ILE A 492 16.74 -27.07 35.88
N ASP A 493 16.18 -26.89 37.07
CA ASP A 493 15.77 -25.58 37.60
C ASP A 493 16.95 -24.61 37.76
N ALA A 494 18.14 -25.11 38.09
CA ALA A 494 19.33 -24.30 38.24
C ALA A 494 19.94 -23.80 36.89
N GLU A 495 19.86 -24.60 35.83
CA GLU A 495 20.53 -24.28 34.55
C GLU A 495 19.54 -23.86 33.44
N ALA A 496 18.24 -24.18 33.52
CA ALA A 496 17.28 -23.96 32.43
C ALA A 496 15.88 -23.51 32.87
N SER A 497 15.75 -22.94 34.09
CA SER A 497 14.44 -22.56 34.62
C SER A 497 13.69 -21.51 33.80
N ASP A 498 14.41 -20.70 33.05
CA ASP A 498 13.92 -19.58 32.24
C ASP A 498 14.02 -19.84 30.75
N LEU A 499 14.35 -21.07 30.32
CA LEU A 499 14.49 -21.50 28.95
C LEU A 499 13.34 -22.41 28.55
N SER A 500 13.06 -22.50 27.27
CA SER A 500 12.27 -23.59 26.70
C SER A 500 13.08 -24.87 26.76
N THR A 501 12.53 -25.95 27.28
CA THR A 501 13.28 -27.17 27.56
C THR A 501 12.84 -28.33 26.68
N LEU A 502 13.81 -29.04 26.11
CA LEU A 502 13.62 -30.26 25.34
C LEU A 502 14.20 -31.44 26.13
N TYR A 503 13.35 -32.40 26.50
CA TYR A 503 13.69 -33.56 27.32
C TYR A 503 14.10 -34.73 26.44
N LEU A 504 15.20 -35.38 26.76
CA LEU A 504 15.68 -36.59 26.09
C LEU A 504 15.68 -37.77 27.08
N ALA A 505 14.95 -38.81 26.75
CA ALA A 505 14.96 -40.05 27.53
C ALA A 505 15.30 -41.25 26.63
N VAL A 506 16.01 -42.21 27.24
CA VAL A 506 16.40 -43.48 26.59
C VAL A 506 16.04 -44.62 27.52
N ASP A 507 15.32 -45.60 26.98
CA ASP A 507 14.87 -46.80 27.73
C ASP A 507 14.09 -46.48 28.99
N GLY A 508 13.26 -45.39 28.95
CA GLY A 508 12.44 -44.94 30.08
C GLY A 508 13.20 -44.14 31.17
N VAL A 509 14.48 -43.82 30.93
CA VAL A 509 15.31 -43.02 31.86
C VAL A 509 15.62 -41.66 31.23
N LEU A 510 15.46 -40.59 32.01
CA LEU A 510 15.84 -39.21 31.59
C LEU A 510 17.38 -39.09 31.54
N VAL A 511 17.93 -38.92 30.34
CA VAL A 511 19.39 -38.86 30.12
C VAL A 511 19.90 -37.44 29.91
N GLY A 512 19.02 -36.50 29.64
CA GLY A 512 19.41 -35.08 29.54
C GLY A 512 18.28 -34.15 29.15
N VAL A 513 18.55 -32.86 29.35
CA VAL A 513 17.63 -31.76 28.99
C VAL A 513 18.43 -30.72 28.23
N ILE A 514 17.85 -30.20 27.16
CA ILE A 514 18.44 -29.16 26.32
C ILE A 514 17.64 -27.88 26.52
N GLY A 515 18.30 -26.83 26.99
CA GLY A 515 17.70 -25.50 27.10
C GLY A 515 17.82 -24.74 25.80
N ILE A 516 16.70 -24.31 25.29
CA ILE A 516 16.55 -23.57 24.02
C ILE A 516 16.17 -22.13 24.33
N ASP A 517 16.86 -21.20 23.71
CA ASP A 517 16.59 -19.76 23.76
C ASP A 517 16.27 -19.24 22.37
N ASP A 518 15.31 -18.33 22.25
CA ASP A 518 15.03 -17.60 21.02
C ASP A 518 15.39 -16.13 21.25
N PRO A 519 16.53 -15.65 20.73
CA PRO A 519 17.07 -14.32 21.05
C PRO A 519 16.14 -13.22 20.57
N LEU A 520 16.08 -12.12 21.32
CA LEU A 520 15.42 -10.89 20.89
C LEU A 520 16.11 -10.32 19.65
N LYS A 521 15.33 -9.74 18.75
CA LYS A 521 15.84 -8.94 17.65
C LYS A 521 16.64 -7.75 18.16
N ALA A 522 17.61 -7.28 17.36
CA ALA A 522 18.39 -6.10 17.70
C ALA A 522 17.48 -4.87 17.85
N GLY A 523 17.74 -4.00 18.83
CA GLY A 523 17.01 -2.73 18.99
C GLY A 523 15.61 -2.82 19.57
N VAL A 524 15.12 -4.02 19.97
CA VAL A 524 13.75 -4.19 20.53
C VAL A 524 13.48 -3.26 21.70
N SER A 525 14.36 -3.23 22.69
CA SER A 525 14.17 -2.43 23.91
C SER A 525 14.13 -0.92 23.60
N GLU A 526 14.93 -0.47 22.64
CA GLU A 526 14.94 0.93 22.18
C GLU A 526 13.65 1.28 21.44
N ALA A 527 13.17 0.38 20.57
CA ALA A 527 11.90 0.56 19.85
C ALA A 527 10.71 0.61 20.81
N ILE A 528 10.67 -0.28 21.81
CA ILE A 528 9.63 -0.28 22.85
C ILE A 528 9.66 1.02 23.67
N GLY A 529 10.85 1.52 24.04
CA GLY A 529 10.99 2.82 24.69
C GLY A 529 10.43 3.95 23.84
N SER A 530 10.82 4.01 22.57
CA SER A 530 10.35 5.03 21.61
C SER A 530 8.84 4.97 21.38
N LEU A 531 8.23 3.78 21.30
CA LEU A 531 6.78 3.63 21.16
C LEU A 531 6.05 4.16 22.40
N ARG A 532 6.61 3.96 23.61
CA ARG A 532 6.05 4.53 24.85
C ARG A 532 6.11 6.06 24.84
N ASP A 533 7.24 6.64 24.44
CA ASP A 533 7.40 8.09 24.30
C ASP A 533 6.46 8.69 23.24
N LEU A 534 6.13 7.92 22.21
CA LEU A 534 5.15 8.27 21.19
C LEU A 534 3.69 7.98 21.62
N GLY A 535 3.43 7.73 22.92
CA GLY A 535 2.11 7.75 23.53
C GLY A 535 1.35 6.43 23.45
N PHE A 536 2.03 5.29 23.39
CA PHE A 536 1.43 4.02 23.74
C PHE A 536 1.49 3.86 25.28
N GLU A 537 0.32 3.87 25.92
CA GLU A 537 0.18 3.78 27.36
C GLU A 537 0.39 2.35 27.87
N ARG A 538 -0.09 1.37 27.09
CA ARG A 538 0.05 -0.05 27.38
C ARG A 538 0.81 -0.76 26.27
N ILE A 539 1.86 -1.48 26.67
CA ILE A 539 2.66 -2.32 25.77
C ILE A 539 2.68 -3.72 26.36
N ILE A 540 2.10 -4.68 25.64
CA ILE A 540 1.77 -6.01 26.14
C ILE A 540 2.45 -7.06 25.26
N MET A 541 3.00 -8.11 25.85
CA MET A 541 3.51 -9.28 25.12
C MET A 541 2.59 -10.49 25.35
N LEU A 542 2.23 -11.18 24.28
CA LEU A 542 1.51 -12.45 24.31
C LEU A 542 2.42 -13.60 23.86
N THR A 543 2.37 -14.71 24.54
CA THR A 543 3.18 -15.89 24.19
C THR A 543 2.52 -17.19 24.66
N GLY A 544 2.78 -18.28 23.92
CA GLY A 544 2.47 -19.65 24.35
C GLY A 544 3.54 -20.26 25.26
N ASP A 545 4.65 -19.55 25.54
CA ASP A 545 5.67 -20.02 26.46
C ASP A 545 5.21 -19.94 27.91
N ASN A 546 5.91 -20.68 28.79
CA ASN A 546 5.67 -20.63 30.21
C ASN A 546 5.99 -19.25 30.81
N GLU A 547 5.41 -18.99 32.02
CA GLU A 547 5.49 -17.70 32.71
C GLU A 547 6.93 -17.23 32.96
N LYS A 548 7.86 -18.14 33.31
CA LYS A 548 9.27 -17.79 33.61
C LYS A 548 10.02 -17.30 32.36
N THR A 549 9.86 -18.02 31.25
CA THR A 549 10.45 -17.62 29.95
C THR A 549 9.85 -16.30 29.48
N ALA A 550 8.53 -16.16 29.58
CA ALA A 550 7.82 -14.94 29.21
C ALA A 550 8.28 -13.72 30.02
N ALA A 551 8.41 -13.88 31.36
CA ALA A 551 8.90 -12.81 32.22
C ALA A 551 10.29 -12.34 31.86
N ARG A 552 11.23 -13.26 31.59
CA ARG A 552 12.60 -12.93 31.18
C ARG A 552 12.63 -12.15 29.85
N VAL A 553 11.90 -12.62 28.85
CA VAL A 553 11.82 -11.98 27.55
C VAL A 553 11.19 -10.60 27.67
N ALA A 554 10.08 -10.46 28.37
CA ALA A 554 9.41 -9.20 28.62
C ALA A 554 10.33 -8.18 29.32
N GLN A 555 11.02 -8.61 30.36
CA GLN A 555 12.00 -7.79 31.09
C GLN A 555 13.13 -7.31 30.16
N SER A 556 13.69 -8.22 29.34
CA SER A 556 14.77 -7.89 28.40
C SER A 556 14.31 -6.95 27.29
N ALA A 557 13.04 -7.04 26.87
CA ALA A 557 12.43 -6.15 25.90
C ALA A 557 11.98 -4.79 26.51
N GLY A 558 11.97 -4.64 27.84
CA GLY A 558 11.45 -3.45 28.50
C GLY A 558 9.91 -3.38 28.54
N ILE A 559 9.24 -4.54 28.43
CA ILE A 559 7.78 -4.68 28.49
C ILE A 559 7.39 -5.08 29.91
N THR A 560 6.43 -4.38 30.49
CA THR A 560 5.99 -4.59 31.89
C THR A 560 4.75 -5.49 32.02
N GLU A 561 3.96 -5.61 30.95
CA GLU A 561 2.74 -6.42 30.94
C GLU A 561 2.87 -7.56 29.92
N PHE A 562 2.64 -8.79 30.34
CA PHE A 562 2.67 -9.96 29.49
C PHE A 562 1.61 -10.99 29.88
N ARG A 563 1.29 -11.90 28.96
CA ARG A 563 0.47 -13.08 29.20
C ARG A 563 1.20 -14.30 28.63
N ALA A 564 1.33 -15.32 29.46
CA ALA A 564 2.01 -16.59 29.16
C ALA A 564 1.01 -17.73 28.97
N ASP A 565 1.49 -18.89 28.53
CA ASP A 565 0.73 -20.13 28.36
C ASP A 565 -0.55 -19.98 27.52
N LEU A 566 -0.55 -19.08 26.50
CA LEU A 566 -1.72 -18.77 25.68
C LEU A 566 -1.81 -19.68 24.45
N LEU A 567 -2.98 -20.21 24.20
CA LEU A 567 -3.34 -20.80 22.91
C LEU A 567 -3.68 -19.68 21.88
N PRO A 568 -3.66 -19.98 20.58
CA PRO A 568 -4.03 -18.98 19.55
C PRO A 568 -5.42 -18.35 19.75
N GLU A 569 -6.38 -19.14 20.24
CA GLU A 569 -7.74 -18.68 20.55
C GLU A 569 -7.78 -17.71 21.72
N ASP A 570 -6.93 -17.92 22.74
CA ASP A 570 -6.83 -17.04 23.90
C ASP A 570 -6.27 -15.67 23.52
N LYS A 571 -5.32 -15.60 22.57
CA LYS A 571 -4.79 -14.35 22.07
C LYS A 571 -5.89 -13.48 21.42
N HIS A 572 -6.75 -14.10 20.60
CA HIS A 572 -7.93 -13.44 20.03
C HIS A 572 -8.86 -12.91 21.12
N GLY A 573 -9.24 -13.77 22.06
CA GLY A 573 -10.11 -13.40 23.19
C GLY A 573 -9.56 -12.23 24.01
N PHE A 574 -8.24 -12.22 24.26
CA PHE A 574 -7.59 -11.14 25.00
C PHE A 574 -7.62 -9.79 24.25
N VAL A 575 -7.41 -9.80 22.94
CA VAL A 575 -7.52 -8.58 22.10
C VAL A 575 -8.95 -8.04 22.11
N GLU A 576 -9.96 -8.91 21.99
CA GLU A 576 -11.37 -8.52 22.08
C GLU A 576 -11.73 -7.96 23.46
N GLN A 577 -11.19 -8.52 24.55
CA GLN A 577 -11.36 -8.00 25.90
C GLN A 577 -10.81 -6.58 26.03
N LEU A 578 -9.58 -6.33 25.56
CA LEU A 578 -8.98 -4.99 25.59
C LEU A 578 -9.84 -3.96 24.84
N LYS A 579 -10.40 -4.35 23.69
CA LYS A 579 -11.32 -3.48 22.93
C LYS A 579 -12.62 -3.23 23.69
N ALA A 580 -13.16 -4.23 24.38
CA ALA A 580 -14.36 -4.08 25.20
C ALA A 580 -14.09 -3.15 26.42
N GLU A 581 -12.86 -3.10 26.92
CA GLU A 581 -12.38 -2.14 27.93
C GLU A 581 -12.26 -0.71 27.37
N GLY A 582 -12.41 -0.52 26.06
CA GLY A 582 -12.32 0.78 25.38
C GLY A 582 -10.94 1.11 24.81
N CYS A 583 -9.97 0.19 24.88
CA CYS A 583 -8.63 0.38 24.34
C CYS A 583 -8.64 0.35 22.82
N LYS A 584 -7.81 1.19 22.20
CA LYS A 584 -7.52 1.16 20.76
C LYS A 584 -6.27 0.33 20.53
N VAL A 585 -6.48 -0.93 20.18
CA VAL A 585 -5.44 -1.96 20.17
C VAL A 585 -4.77 -2.06 18.81
N VAL A 586 -3.44 -1.96 18.78
CA VAL A 586 -2.58 -2.43 17.68
C VAL A 586 -2.08 -3.82 18.03
N MET A 587 -2.33 -4.82 17.18
CA MET A 587 -1.74 -6.16 17.30
C MET A 587 -0.64 -6.33 16.29
N VAL A 588 0.55 -6.78 16.73
CA VAL A 588 1.71 -7.06 15.89
C VAL A 588 2.06 -8.53 15.96
N GLY A 589 2.10 -9.20 14.83
CA GLY A 589 2.38 -10.63 14.75
C GLY A 589 2.98 -11.03 13.40
N ASP A 590 3.46 -12.29 13.28
CA ASP A 590 4.12 -12.79 12.07
C ASP A 590 3.45 -14.05 11.48
N GLY A 591 2.67 -14.79 12.27
CA GLY A 591 2.23 -16.14 11.99
C GLY A 591 0.76 -16.31 11.62
N VAL A 592 0.44 -17.51 11.15
CA VAL A 592 -0.94 -17.98 10.94
C VAL A 592 -1.72 -17.99 12.26
N ASN A 593 -1.04 -18.34 13.35
CA ASN A 593 -1.63 -18.44 14.68
C ASN A 593 -2.14 -17.10 15.22
N ASP A 594 -1.57 -15.99 14.75
CA ASP A 594 -1.93 -14.64 15.18
C ASP A 594 -3.00 -14.00 14.27
N SER A 595 -3.32 -14.60 13.13
CA SER A 595 -4.30 -14.07 12.17
C SER A 595 -5.65 -13.73 12.77
N PRO A 596 -6.24 -14.54 13.68
CA PRO A 596 -7.46 -14.18 14.38
C PRO A 596 -7.29 -12.95 15.27
N ALA A 597 -6.19 -12.83 16.02
CA ALA A 597 -5.89 -11.69 16.88
C ALA A 597 -5.59 -10.42 16.08
N LEU A 598 -4.88 -10.53 14.92
CA LEU A 598 -4.64 -9.43 13.98
C LEU A 598 -5.95 -8.87 13.43
N SER A 599 -6.89 -9.76 13.04
CA SER A 599 -8.20 -9.37 12.53
C SER A 599 -9.08 -8.72 13.60
N ALA A 600 -8.99 -9.16 14.84
CA ALA A 600 -9.75 -8.64 15.97
C ALA A 600 -9.30 -7.25 16.41
N ALA A 601 -8.04 -6.90 16.22
CA ALA A 601 -7.46 -5.63 16.64
C ALA A 601 -8.08 -4.41 15.96
N THR A 602 -7.88 -3.22 16.54
CA THR A 602 -8.23 -1.96 15.87
C THR A 602 -7.35 -1.74 14.63
N VAL A 603 -6.09 -2.17 14.71
CA VAL A 603 -5.14 -2.24 13.60
C VAL A 603 -4.30 -3.50 13.75
N GLY A 604 -4.37 -4.39 12.77
CA GLY A 604 -3.48 -5.54 12.66
C GLY A 604 -2.23 -5.20 11.85
N VAL A 605 -1.06 -5.53 12.38
CA VAL A 605 0.25 -5.31 11.73
C VAL A 605 0.97 -6.64 11.55
N ALA A 606 1.22 -7.03 10.30
CA ALA A 606 2.01 -8.22 9.98
C ALA A 606 3.48 -7.86 9.77
N MET A 607 4.38 -8.64 10.39
CA MET A 607 5.83 -8.50 10.20
C MET A 607 6.26 -9.01 8.82
N GLY A 608 7.37 -8.49 8.28
CA GLY A 608 7.84 -8.76 6.92
C GLY A 608 8.14 -10.23 6.61
N GLN A 609 8.58 -10.99 7.59
CA GLN A 609 8.80 -12.43 7.48
C GLN A 609 7.53 -13.25 7.74
N GLY A 610 6.40 -12.58 8.02
CA GLY A 610 5.13 -13.22 8.31
C GLY A 610 4.55 -14.00 7.12
N THR A 611 3.69 -14.95 7.45
CA THR A 611 3.03 -15.81 6.47
C THR A 611 2.13 -15.02 5.51
N ALA A 612 1.86 -15.58 4.33
CA ALA A 612 0.98 -14.96 3.34
C ALA A 612 -0.42 -14.67 3.91
N ILE A 613 -0.93 -15.55 4.77
CA ILE A 613 -2.25 -15.40 5.43
C ILE A 613 -2.23 -14.21 6.41
N ALA A 614 -1.18 -14.08 7.24
CA ALA A 614 -1.05 -12.95 8.16
C ALA A 614 -0.99 -11.62 7.41
N LYS A 615 -0.24 -11.56 6.29
CA LYS A 615 -0.17 -10.37 5.41
C LYS A 615 -1.50 -10.04 4.74
N GLU A 616 -2.29 -11.05 4.39
CA GLU A 616 -3.60 -10.85 3.77
C GLU A 616 -4.62 -10.29 4.77
N VAL A 617 -4.59 -10.75 6.00
CA VAL A 617 -5.52 -10.34 7.06
C VAL A 617 -5.14 -8.98 7.67
N ALA A 618 -3.85 -8.70 7.82
CA ALA A 618 -3.37 -7.47 8.46
C ALA A 618 -3.72 -6.20 7.67
N ASP A 619 -3.94 -5.11 8.39
CA ASP A 619 -4.22 -3.77 7.85
C ASP A 619 -2.95 -3.06 7.38
N ILE A 620 -1.82 -3.37 8.02
CA ILE A 620 -0.48 -2.84 7.74
C ILE A 620 0.47 -4.02 7.63
N THR A 621 1.31 -4.02 6.61
CA THR A 621 2.37 -5.01 6.43
C THR A 621 3.72 -4.32 6.41
N LEU A 622 4.68 -4.83 7.19
CA LEU A 622 6.07 -4.37 7.18
C LEU A 622 6.87 -5.25 6.20
N SER A 623 7.71 -4.65 5.36
CA SER A 623 8.58 -5.41 4.44
C SER A 623 9.82 -5.95 5.18
N GLU A 624 10.34 -5.19 6.12
CA GLU A 624 11.46 -5.57 6.97
C GLU A 624 10.98 -6.00 8.36
N GLY A 625 11.68 -6.94 8.96
CA GLY A 625 11.32 -7.48 10.28
C GLY A 625 11.77 -6.60 11.47
N ASP A 626 12.13 -5.33 11.24
CA ASP A 626 12.62 -4.41 12.25
C ASP A 626 11.48 -3.67 12.98
N LEU A 627 11.51 -3.69 14.32
CA LEU A 627 10.54 -2.98 15.15
C LEU A 627 10.69 -1.45 15.07
N HIS A 628 11.86 -0.94 14.68
CA HIS A 628 12.04 0.51 14.50
C HIS A 628 11.10 1.06 13.42
N SER A 629 10.72 0.23 12.45
CA SER A 629 9.69 0.54 11.47
C SER A 629 8.35 0.94 12.10
N LEU A 630 7.94 0.31 13.23
CA LEU A 630 6.70 0.69 13.93
C LEU A 630 6.77 2.10 14.53
N VAL A 631 7.95 2.51 15.00
CA VAL A 631 8.22 3.87 15.48
C VAL A 631 8.03 4.87 14.36
N GLN A 632 8.63 4.61 13.20
CA GLN A 632 8.47 5.44 12.01
C GLN A 632 7.01 5.50 11.54
N MET A 633 6.31 4.37 11.56
CA MET A 633 4.89 4.31 11.21
C MET A 633 4.03 5.16 12.17
N ARG A 634 4.35 5.15 13.47
CA ARG A 634 3.68 5.98 14.47
C ARG A 634 3.90 7.47 14.21
N MET A 635 5.15 7.87 13.93
CA MET A 635 5.50 9.25 13.61
C MET A 635 4.78 9.71 12.33
N LEU A 636 4.79 8.90 11.28
CA LEU A 636 4.11 9.17 10.02
C LEU A 636 2.60 9.34 10.21
N SER A 637 1.98 8.43 10.95
CA SER A 637 0.54 8.45 11.22
C SER A 637 0.12 9.72 11.99
N ARG A 638 0.85 10.08 13.03
CA ARG A 638 0.60 11.32 13.80
C ARG A 638 0.90 12.57 12.96
N GLY A 639 1.96 12.54 12.15
CA GLY A 639 2.30 13.62 11.22
C GLY A 639 1.21 13.85 10.17
N LEU A 640 0.62 12.78 9.62
CA LEU A 640 -0.51 12.87 8.68
C LEU A 640 -1.72 13.58 9.33
N ILE A 641 -2.15 13.11 10.50
CA ILE A 641 -3.30 13.70 11.19
C ILE A 641 -3.03 15.17 11.54
N GLY A 642 -1.85 15.49 12.08
CA GLY A 642 -1.45 16.86 12.40
C GLY A 642 -1.43 17.78 11.16
N ARG A 643 -0.93 17.30 10.01
CA ARG A 643 -0.96 18.04 8.75
C ARG A 643 -2.39 18.30 8.27
N MET A 644 -3.25 17.29 8.34
CA MET A 644 -4.66 17.46 7.99
C MET A 644 -5.37 18.46 8.90
N ASP A 645 -5.07 18.49 10.21
CA ASP A 645 -5.61 19.47 11.16
C ASP A 645 -5.13 20.90 10.85
N ALA A 646 -3.84 21.03 10.59
CA ALA A 646 -3.25 22.33 10.23
C ALA A 646 -3.83 22.87 8.91
N SER A 647 -3.93 22.01 7.88
CA SER A 647 -4.50 22.40 6.58
C SER A 647 -5.97 22.79 6.72
N PHE A 648 -6.75 22.07 7.54
CA PHE A 648 -8.13 22.41 7.85
C PHE A 648 -8.24 23.80 8.50
N ALA A 649 -7.47 24.06 9.56
CA ALA A 649 -7.49 25.33 10.27
C ALA A 649 -7.06 26.50 9.36
N GLN A 650 -6.01 26.30 8.55
CA GLN A 650 -5.52 27.30 7.61
C GLN A 650 -6.54 27.61 6.52
N THR A 651 -7.21 26.61 5.95
CA THR A 651 -8.26 26.79 4.95
C THR A 651 -9.42 27.59 5.52
N ILE A 652 -9.91 27.22 6.71
CA ILE A 652 -11.02 27.94 7.35
C ILE A 652 -10.62 29.40 7.64
N ALA A 653 -9.46 29.64 8.24
CA ALA A 653 -9.01 30.99 8.59
C ALA A 653 -8.84 31.87 7.35
N PHE A 654 -8.16 31.37 6.31
CA PHE A 654 -7.89 32.13 5.09
C PHE A 654 -9.17 32.44 4.31
N ASN A 655 -10.03 31.46 4.10
CA ASN A 655 -11.28 31.65 3.36
C ASN A 655 -12.25 32.57 4.12
N SER A 656 -12.31 32.46 5.45
CA SER A 656 -13.10 33.39 6.26
C SER A 656 -12.57 34.86 6.15
N ALA A 657 -11.26 35.04 6.11
CA ALA A 657 -10.67 36.37 5.88
C ALA A 657 -11.01 36.89 4.47
N LEU A 658 -10.90 36.07 3.42
CA LEU A 658 -11.29 36.50 2.06
C LEU A 658 -12.78 36.88 2.00
N LEU A 659 -13.63 36.10 2.65
CA LEU A 659 -15.06 36.37 2.74
C LEU A 659 -15.34 37.72 3.41
N ALA A 660 -14.71 37.99 4.56
CA ALA A 660 -14.84 39.27 5.27
C ALA A 660 -14.35 40.45 4.44
N LEU A 661 -13.20 40.36 3.78
CA LEU A 661 -12.66 41.38 2.91
C LEU A 661 -13.53 41.62 1.67
N GLY A 662 -14.10 40.58 1.07
CA GLY A 662 -15.01 40.67 -0.06
C GLY A 662 -16.34 41.38 0.32
N ILE A 663 -16.99 40.97 1.41
CA ILE A 663 -18.21 41.61 1.93
C ILE A 663 -17.93 43.05 2.34
N GLY A 664 -16.77 43.34 2.94
CA GLY A 664 -16.31 44.67 3.24
C GLY A 664 -16.08 45.53 2.01
N GLY A 665 -15.97 44.97 0.83
CA GLY A 665 -15.72 45.68 -0.44
C GLY A 665 -14.25 46.11 -0.59
N ILE A 666 -13.33 45.53 0.19
CA ILE A 666 -11.88 45.80 0.14
C ILE A 666 -11.25 45.08 -1.06
N ILE A 667 -11.73 43.88 -1.38
CA ILE A 667 -11.28 43.11 -2.54
C ILE A 667 -12.47 42.81 -3.49
N THR A 668 -12.15 42.69 -4.78
CA THR A 668 -13.15 42.36 -5.79
C THR A 668 -13.45 40.85 -5.79
N PRO A 669 -14.61 40.38 -6.29
CA PRO A 669 -14.92 38.97 -6.43
C PRO A 669 -13.85 38.18 -7.21
N GLN A 670 -13.29 38.80 -8.29
CA GLN A 670 -12.21 38.17 -9.09
C GLN A 670 -10.92 38.02 -8.25
N THR A 671 -10.55 39.02 -7.48
CA THR A 671 -9.36 38.96 -6.60
C THR A 671 -9.57 37.91 -5.52
N SER A 672 -10.78 37.82 -4.95
CA SER A 672 -11.14 36.80 -3.97
C SER A 672 -11.02 35.39 -4.55
N SER A 673 -11.56 35.14 -5.75
CA SER A 673 -11.46 33.86 -6.44
C SER A 673 -9.99 33.49 -6.77
N LEU A 674 -9.21 34.46 -7.27
CA LEU A 674 -7.79 34.24 -7.57
C LEU A 674 -7.01 33.85 -6.31
N LEU A 675 -7.18 34.57 -5.20
CA LEU A 675 -6.50 34.30 -3.94
C LEU A 675 -6.96 32.96 -3.33
N HIS A 676 -8.25 32.66 -3.43
CA HIS A 676 -8.79 31.36 -3.01
C HIS A 676 -8.12 30.19 -3.74
N ASN A 677 -8.09 30.22 -5.08
CA ASN A 677 -7.46 29.17 -5.89
C ASN A 677 -5.95 29.09 -5.64
N ALA A 678 -5.26 30.24 -5.53
CA ALA A 678 -3.83 30.29 -5.20
C ALA A 678 -3.54 29.66 -3.83
N SER A 679 -4.39 29.92 -2.82
CA SER A 679 -4.24 29.32 -1.49
C SER A 679 -4.49 27.82 -1.51
N THR A 680 -5.49 27.35 -2.26
CA THR A 680 -5.78 25.92 -2.43
C THR A 680 -4.59 25.19 -3.05
N ILE A 681 -3.98 25.75 -4.10
CA ILE A 681 -2.78 25.20 -4.73
C ILE A 681 -1.60 25.19 -3.75
N ALA A 682 -1.35 26.30 -3.04
CA ALA A 682 -0.25 26.41 -2.08
C ALA A 682 -0.38 25.39 -0.94
N LEU A 683 -1.59 25.22 -0.39
CA LEU A 683 -1.89 24.22 0.65
C LEU A 683 -1.74 22.80 0.10
N SER A 684 -2.15 22.56 -1.13
CA SER A 684 -2.00 21.25 -1.80
C SER A 684 -0.52 20.89 -2.02
N MET A 685 0.28 21.86 -2.47
CA MET A 685 1.74 21.69 -2.57
C MET A 685 2.40 21.46 -1.22
N HIS A 686 1.94 22.13 -0.16
CA HIS A 686 2.40 21.86 1.19
C HIS A 686 2.03 20.45 1.65
N SER A 687 0.82 20.01 1.35
CA SER A 687 0.31 18.67 1.68
C SER A 687 1.06 17.53 0.97
N SER A 688 1.68 17.79 -0.18
CA SER A 688 2.48 16.82 -0.92
C SER A 688 3.92 16.66 -0.42
N ARG A 689 4.39 17.50 0.52
CA ARG A 689 5.74 17.40 1.07
C ARG A 689 5.92 16.13 1.90
N ALA A 690 7.16 15.63 1.95
CA ALA A 690 7.52 14.52 2.82
C ALA A 690 7.26 14.85 4.31
N TYR A 691 7.01 13.81 5.11
CA TYR A 691 6.93 13.90 6.56
C TYR A 691 8.33 13.73 7.15
N ASN A 692 8.61 14.40 8.25
CA ASN A 692 9.84 14.18 9.01
C ASN A 692 9.67 12.91 9.86
N LEU A 693 10.47 11.88 9.56
CA LEU A 693 10.49 10.59 10.25
C LEU A 693 11.76 10.47 11.10
#